data_c9319d3991bc1ef8d0b1f34ddb204891
#
_entry.id   c9319d3991bc1ef8d0b1f34ddb204891
#
_cell.length_a   1.000
_cell.length_b   1.000
_cell.length_c   1.000
_cell.angle_alpha   90.00
_cell.angle_beta   90.00
_cell.angle_gamma   90.00
#
_symmetry.space_group_name_H-M   'P 1'
#
loop_
_entity.id
_entity.type
_entity.pdbx_description
1 polymer ?
#
loop_
_entity_poly.entity_id
_entity_poly.type
_entity_poly.pdbx_seq_one_letter_code
_entity_poly.pdbx_strand_id
1 'polypeptide(L)'
;MQTRSKPQKRGTARAAKGRAGLSAQQTIPYIAMHPDGVCQLPGGIYTKTVEYEDINYSVASTEDQTAIFGGWSSFLNYFDSSLPFQLSFINRRSRDRSRYKVNIPPAEDHFNSVREEFTSMLKNQIAKSNNGIERTKYITFGLPAEGIGEARPRLERVEADVMGNLHRLGVQSEPLDGRDRLALLHSQMHPGNREPFRFAWKDIPKHGLGTKDYIAPDSFDFRDSRTFRVGRYWGAASYLQILASELSDKLLAEILELDAELTVTMHIQTVDQLKAIKTIKGKISDIGRMKAEEQKKAVRAGYDIEILPPDLITFSKDAAELLADLQSRNERMFLLTFTVVNMAPNRQRLENDVFTVGGIAQKYNCALKRLDWQQEQAFVSSLALGYNGLEIQRGMTTSSTAIFIPFMTRELRMGGQALYYGMNALSHNVIMADRKKLKSANGMYLGSTGSGKSFAAKRELLNVFLTTNDRIVIVDPMGEYVPLARRLGAQVIEIAPDSPNHLNPMDIQLNMNGGESPLSMKADFLLSLCELILGGKEGLQPIERTVIDRCVRQVYREMALGLENAKTPLLQDLYEELLKQPEPEAKRVATALELYCTGSLNLFNHHTNVQTSNRVVCIVLKGMGENLRKIAMHITNEFVTQAVDENYRAGVATWCYFDEFHVLLRDQLTASYFVAVWKMLRKKGCVPSALTQNVKDLLASAEISNILDNTDFMVLLSQAQSDRAILAKQLGISEHQLSYITHSNSGEGLLFYGNVTIPFIDRFPRGEIYDLLTTRPEDIAHERKDE
;
A
#
# COMPACT_ATOMS: atom_id res chain seq x y z
N MET A 1 26.17 -82.65 -26.13
CA MET A 1 25.53 -81.95 -27.25
C MET A 1 26.00 -80.49 -27.13
N GLN A 2 26.83 -80.07 -28.08
CA GLN A 2 27.41 -78.73 -28.18
C GLN A 2 26.41 -77.77 -28.76
N THR A 3 26.13 -76.61 -28.08
CA THR A 3 25.45 -75.47 -28.66
C THR A 3 26.43 -74.36 -28.94
N ARG A 4 26.66 -74.10 -30.24
CA ARG A 4 27.50 -73.00 -30.75
C ARG A 4 27.01 -71.63 -30.39
N SER A 5 27.82 -70.80 -29.72
CA SER A 5 27.65 -69.36 -29.56
C SER A 5 27.97 -68.66 -30.89
N LYS A 6 27.04 -67.73 -31.31
CA LYS A 6 27.24 -66.78 -32.41
C LYS A 6 28.14 -65.68 -32.03
N PRO A 7 29.01 -65.10 -32.87
CA PRO A 7 29.90 -64.03 -32.56
C PRO A 7 29.15 -62.67 -32.50
N GLN A 8 29.35 -61.93 -31.41
CA GLN A 8 28.93 -60.51 -31.28
C GLN A 8 29.70 -59.65 -32.28
N LYS A 9 28.99 -58.94 -33.14
CA LYS A 9 29.53 -57.89 -34.00
C LYS A 9 29.97 -56.74 -33.13
N ARG A 10 31.28 -56.42 -33.10
CA ARG A 10 31.83 -55.17 -32.56
C ARG A 10 31.26 -54.00 -33.36
N GLY A 11 30.34 -53.22 -32.76
CA GLY A 11 29.92 -51.97 -33.30
C GLY A 11 31.07 -50.97 -33.20
N THR A 12 31.51 -50.48 -34.34
CA THR A 12 32.44 -49.34 -34.45
C THR A 12 31.84 -48.14 -33.75
N ALA A 13 32.58 -47.64 -32.74
CA ALA A 13 32.26 -46.36 -32.08
C ALA A 13 32.19 -45.25 -33.14
N ARG A 14 30.99 -44.80 -33.48
CA ARG A 14 30.79 -43.53 -34.18
C ARG A 14 31.28 -42.42 -33.25
N ALA A 15 32.35 -41.76 -33.64
CA ALA A 15 32.79 -40.52 -32.99
C ALA A 15 31.57 -39.57 -32.87
N ALA A 16 31.30 -39.10 -31.63
CA ALA A 16 30.29 -38.14 -31.40
C ALA A 16 30.63 -36.87 -32.20
N LYS A 17 29.85 -36.61 -33.26
CA LYS A 17 29.84 -35.31 -33.91
C LYS A 17 29.48 -34.29 -32.80
N GLY A 18 30.40 -33.34 -32.55
CA GLY A 18 30.16 -32.27 -31.64
C GLY A 18 28.79 -31.66 -31.90
N ARG A 19 27.93 -31.62 -30.91
CA ARG A 19 26.66 -30.91 -31.00
C ARG A 19 27.02 -29.46 -31.36
N ALA A 20 26.61 -29.04 -32.55
CA ALA A 20 26.54 -27.63 -32.87
C ALA A 20 25.78 -26.93 -31.73
N GLY A 21 26.35 -25.90 -31.14
CA GLY A 21 25.70 -25.21 -30.02
C GLY A 21 24.30 -24.77 -30.44
N LEU A 22 23.35 -24.96 -29.54
CA LEU A 22 21.97 -24.46 -29.74
C LEU A 22 22.02 -22.91 -29.81
N SER A 23 21.20 -22.30 -30.65
CA SER A 23 21.02 -20.86 -30.62
C SER A 23 20.29 -20.44 -29.35
N ALA A 24 20.39 -19.15 -28.95
CA ALA A 24 19.67 -18.64 -27.79
C ALA A 24 18.16 -18.87 -27.89
N GLN A 25 17.56 -18.74 -29.08
CA GLN A 25 16.15 -19.01 -29.33
C GLN A 25 15.79 -20.47 -29.12
N GLN A 26 16.68 -21.41 -29.46
CA GLN A 26 16.46 -22.85 -29.30
C GLN A 26 16.52 -23.31 -27.85
N THR A 27 17.20 -22.57 -26.99
CA THR A 27 17.26 -22.82 -25.53
C THR A 27 15.94 -22.48 -24.85
N ILE A 28 15.16 -21.54 -25.39
CA ILE A 28 13.88 -21.09 -24.79
C ILE A 28 12.79 -22.16 -25.02
N PRO A 29 12.15 -22.73 -23.97
CA PRO A 29 11.41 -23.98 -24.04
C PRO A 29 9.93 -23.85 -24.44
N TYR A 30 9.50 -22.80 -25.14
CA TYR A 30 8.13 -22.77 -25.67
C TYR A 30 8.08 -22.93 -27.17
N ILE A 31 6.96 -23.41 -27.70
CA ILE A 31 6.73 -23.59 -29.13
C ILE A 31 6.12 -22.33 -29.75
N ALA A 32 5.04 -21.84 -29.17
CA ALA A 32 4.33 -20.66 -29.64
C ALA A 32 3.79 -19.82 -28.48
N MET A 33 3.77 -18.50 -28.68
CA MET A 33 3.10 -17.52 -27.80
C MET A 33 1.98 -16.86 -28.62
N HIS A 34 0.77 -16.83 -28.06
CA HIS A 34 -0.42 -16.26 -28.72
C HIS A 34 -0.76 -14.89 -28.14
N PRO A 35 -1.47 -14.00 -28.88
CA PRO A 35 -1.81 -12.67 -28.43
C PRO A 35 -2.64 -12.61 -27.14
N ASP A 36 -3.46 -13.60 -26.88
CA ASP A 36 -4.30 -13.76 -25.68
C ASP A 36 -3.55 -14.31 -24.45
N GLY A 37 -2.23 -14.38 -24.52
CA GLY A 37 -1.39 -14.86 -23.44
C GLY A 37 -1.27 -16.39 -23.35
N VAL A 38 -1.94 -17.16 -24.19
CA VAL A 38 -1.75 -18.63 -24.22
C VAL A 38 -0.37 -18.96 -24.77
N CYS A 39 0.40 -19.76 -24.03
CA CYS A 39 1.71 -20.24 -24.43
C CYS A 39 1.70 -21.75 -24.60
N GLN A 40 2.16 -22.22 -25.75
CA GLN A 40 2.31 -23.66 -26.06
C GLN A 40 3.71 -24.14 -25.70
N LEU A 41 3.78 -25.14 -24.83
CA LEU A 41 5.01 -25.81 -24.41
C LEU A 41 5.20 -27.15 -25.17
N PRO A 42 6.43 -27.71 -25.14
CA PRO A 42 6.64 -29.08 -25.58
C PRO A 42 5.74 -30.09 -24.83
N GLY A 43 5.35 -31.15 -25.49
CA GLY A 43 4.48 -32.20 -24.89
C GLY A 43 2.99 -31.88 -24.89
N GLY A 44 2.53 -30.88 -25.65
CA GLY A 44 1.10 -30.57 -25.77
C GLY A 44 0.53 -29.85 -24.52
N ILE A 45 1.38 -29.17 -23.75
CA ILE A 45 0.96 -28.39 -22.58
C ILE A 45 0.73 -26.94 -23.01
N TYR A 46 -0.37 -26.36 -22.56
CA TYR A 46 -0.71 -24.95 -22.77
C TYR A 46 -0.81 -24.25 -21.45
N THR A 47 -0.24 -23.03 -21.34
CA THR A 47 -0.15 -22.28 -20.09
C THR A 47 -0.64 -20.85 -20.21
N LYS A 48 -1.16 -20.29 -19.12
CA LYS A 48 -1.44 -18.86 -18.91
C LYS A 48 -0.76 -18.37 -17.66
N THR A 49 -0.56 -17.04 -17.57
CA THR A 49 0.11 -16.41 -16.44
C THR A 49 -0.72 -15.23 -15.94
N VAL A 50 -0.86 -15.12 -14.63
CA VAL A 50 -1.51 -14.01 -13.93
C VAL A 50 -0.48 -13.33 -13.04
N GLU A 51 -0.38 -12.01 -13.13
CA GLU A 51 0.34 -11.17 -12.15
C GLU A 51 -0.55 -10.90 -10.96
N TYR A 52 -0.01 -10.89 -9.75
CA TYR A 52 -0.76 -10.57 -8.55
C TYR A 52 0.03 -9.71 -7.58
N GLU A 53 -0.70 -8.84 -6.87
CA GLU A 53 -0.14 -7.90 -5.91
C GLU A 53 0.03 -8.50 -4.52
N ASP A 54 0.62 -7.70 -3.64
CA ASP A 54 0.81 -8.02 -2.23
C ASP A 54 -0.40 -7.60 -1.38
N ILE A 55 -0.54 -8.26 -0.23
CA ILE A 55 -1.41 -7.83 0.86
C ILE A 55 -0.60 -7.75 2.16
N ASN A 56 -1.12 -7.03 3.15
CA ASN A 56 -0.42 -6.77 4.41
C ASN A 56 -0.46 -7.97 5.37
N TYR A 57 0.20 -9.07 5.01
CA TYR A 57 0.31 -10.25 5.87
C TYR A 57 1.22 -10.02 7.09
N SER A 58 2.41 -9.43 6.87
CA SER A 58 3.43 -9.28 7.92
C SER A 58 3.01 -8.38 9.08
N VAL A 59 2.07 -7.46 8.85
CA VAL A 59 1.57 -6.51 9.88
C VAL A 59 0.13 -6.79 10.30
N ALA A 60 -0.49 -7.85 9.77
CA ALA A 60 -1.85 -8.23 10.11
C ALA A 60 -1.96 -8.76 11.56
N SER A 61 -3.17 -8.78 12.12
CA SER A 61 -3.43 -9.45 13.39
C SER A 61 -3.20 -10.96 13.27
N THR A 62 -2.97 -11.64 14.39
CA THR A 62 -2.82 -13.11 14.39
C THR A 62 -4.05 -13.81 13.81
N GLU A 63 -5.24 -13.25 14.06
CA GLU A 63 -6.51 -13.78 13.53
C GLU A 63 -6.57 -13.60 12.01
N ASP A 64 -6.21 -12.41 11.50
CA ASP A 64 -6.15 -12.14 10.06
C ASP A 64 -5.06 -12.96 9.37
N GLN A 65 -3.89 -13.11 9.99
CA GLN A 65 -2.83 -13.98 9.46
C GLN A 65 -3.32 -15.43 9.33
N THR A 66 -4.03 -15.92 10.33
CA THR A 66 -4.63 -17.26 10.31
C THR A 66 -5.70 -17.38 9.21
N ALA A 67 -6.53 -16.36 9.04
CA ALA A 67 -7.54 -16.33 7.99
C ALA A 67 -6.91 -16.29 6.58
N ILE A 68 -5.87 -15.46 6.39
CA ILE A 68 -5.12 -15.39 5.13
C ILE A 68 -4.43 -16.72 4.84
N PHE A 69 -3.79 -17.36 5.84
CA PHE A 69 -3.17 -18.66 5.70
C PHE A 69 -4.18 -19.76 5.32
N GLY A 70 -5.33 -19.78 5.98
CA GLY A 70 -6.42 -20.73 5.66
C GLY A 70 -6.99 -20.51 4.25
N GLY A 71 -7.17 -19.27 3.85
CA GLY A 71 -7.60 -18.91 2.51
C GLY A 71 -6.56 -19.28 1.44
N TRP A 72 -5.26 -19.06 1.72
CA TRP A 72 -4.15 -19.46 0.85
C TRP A 72 -4.06 -20.98 0.74
N SER A 73 -4.21 -21.72 1.83
CA SER A 73 -4.30 -23.20 1.82
C SER A 73 -5.45 -23.69 0.95
N SER A 74 -6.62 -23.06 1.07
CA SER A 74 -7.78 -23.36 0.24
C SER A 74 -7.55 -23.06 -1.23
N PHE A 75 -6.82 -21.98 -1.53
CA PHE A 75 -6.44 -21.65 -2.90
C PHE A 75 -5.49 -22.69 -3.50
N LEU A 76 -4.49 -23.17 -2.76
CA LEU A 76 -3.63 -24.26 -3.24
C LEU A 76 -4.43 -25.54 -3.51
N ASN A 77 -5.42 -25.85 -2.71
CA ASN A 77 -6.33 -26.98 -2.90
C ASN A 77 -7.26 -26.86 -4.10
N TYR A 78 -7.36 -25.69 -4.73
CA TYR A 78 -8.09 -25.56 -6.01
C TYR A 78 -7.43 -26.37 -7.12
N PHE A 79 -6.09 -26.44 -7.15
CA PHE A 79 -5.35 -27.13 -8.21
C PHE A 79 -5.37 -28.63 -7.99
N ASP A 80 -5.92 -29.36 -8.96
CA ASP A 80 -5.89 -30.82 -8.98
C ASP A 80 -4.66 -31.39 -9.73
N SER A 81 -4.57 -32.71 -9.84
CA SER A 81 -3.41 -33.37 -10.47
C SER A 81 -3.27 -33.10 -11.97
N SER A 82 -4.32 -32.56 -12.63
CA SER A 82 -4.31 -32.20 -14.05
C SER A 82 -3.85 -30.78 -14.31
N LEU A 83 -3.73 -29.95 -13.25
CA LEU A 83 -3.41 -28.52 -13.31
C LEU A 83 -2.10 -28.21 -12.55
N PRO A 84 -0.91 -28.58 -13.07
CA PRO A 84 0.34 -28.12 -12.47
C PRO A 84 0.45 -26.60 -12.57
N PHE A 85 1.03 -25.99 -11.55
CA PHE A 85 1.23 -24.55 -11.53
C PHE A 85 2.62 -24.16 -11.00
N GLN A 86 3.02 -22.97 -11.36
CA GLN A 86 4.30 -22.35 -10.98
C GLN A 86 4.03 -21.03 -10.30
N LEU A 87 4.60 -20.81 -9.12
CA LEU A 87 4.72 -19.50 -8.51
C LEU A 87 6.09 -18.94 -8.83
N SER A 88 6.15 -17.71 -9.31
CA SER A 88 7.40 -17.01 -9.65
C SER A 88 7.46 -15.69 -8.92
N PHE A 89 8.52 -15.48 -8.16
CA PHE A 89 8.83 -14.25 -7.44
C PHE A 89 10.10 -13.67 -8.03
N ILE A 90 10.02 -12.48 -8.57
CA ILE A 90 11.12 -11.91 -9.35
C ILE A 90 11.53 -10.57 -8.76
N ASN A 91 12.76 -10.53 -8.28
CA ASN A 91 13.42 -9.32 -7.81
C ASN A 91 14.31 -8.78 -8.91
N ARG A 92 14.07 -7.55 -9.36
CA ARG A 92 14.88 -6.88 -10.40
C ARG A 92 15.23 -5.47 -10.02
N ARG A 93 16.39 -5.03 -10.48
CA ARG A 93 16.75 -3.61 -10.41
C ARG A 93 15.98 -2.84 -11.47
N SER A 94 14.99 -2.08 -11.05
CA SER A 94 14.31 -1.14 -11.92
C SER A 94 15.23 0.03 -12.23
N ARG A 95 15.45 0.30 -13.51
CA ARG A 95 16.08 1.54 -14.00
C ARG A 95 15.08 2.55 -14.49
N ASP A 96 13.84 2.13 -14.65
CA ASP A 96 12.78 3.02 -15.09
C ASP A 96 12.32 3.91 -13.93
N ARG A 97 13.20 4.88 -13.62
CA ARG A 97 12.89 5.99 -12.70
C ARG A 97 11.78 6.88 -13.24
N SER A 98 11.34 6.69 -14.49
CA SER A 98 10.28 7.49 -15.11
C SER A 98 8.88 7.14 -14.61
N ARG A 99 8.69 5.95 -14.04
CA ARG A 99 7.43 5.58 -13.34
C ARG A 99 7.14 6.50 -12.15
N TYR A 100 8.18 6.97 -11.47
CA TYR A 100 8.04 8.09 -10.56
C TYR A 100 8.25 9.37 -11.38
N LYS A 101 7.26 10.22 -11.50
CA LYS A 101 7.49 11.60 -11.94
C LYS A 101 8.28 12.32 -10.84
N VAL A 102 9.52 11.89 -10.66
CA VAL A 102 10.45 12.43 -9.67
C VAL A 102 10.96 13.78 -10.10
N ASN A 103 10.82 14.13 -11.38
CA ASN A 103 11.13 15.45 -11.88
C ASN A 103 9.89 16.35 -11.79
N ILE A 104 9.91 17.27 -10.86
CA ILE A 104 8.92 18.32 -10.82
C ILE A 104 9.32 19.32 -11.92
N PRO A 105 8.49 19.54 -12.94
CA PRO A 105 8.84 20.44 -14.05
C PRO A 105 8.98 21.88 -13.53
N PRO A 106 9.89 22.68 -14.10
CA PRO A 106 9.95 24.10 -13.78
C PRO A 106 8.65 24.80 -14.17
N ALA A 107 8.26 25.82 -13.43
CA ALA A 107 7.12 26.67 -13.71
C ALA A 107 7.57 28.13 -13.84
N GLU A 108 6.70 28.99 -14.37
CA GLU A 108 6.95 30.43 -14.51
C GLU A 108 6.74 31.17 -13.18
N ASP A 109 7.31 30.64 -12.09
CA ASP A 109 7.29 31.23 -10.77
C ASP A 109 8.70 31.23 -10.15
N HIS A 110 8.87 31.88 -9.00
CA HIS A 110 10.16 32.01 -8.32
C HIS A 110 10.59 30.78 -7.51
N PHE A 111 9.89 29.61 -7.67
CA PHE A 111 10.10 28.41 -6.83
C PHE A 111 10.87 27.29 -7.54
N ASN A 112 11.55 27.56 -8.62
CA ASN A 112 12.27 26.52 -9.36
C ASN A 112 13.44 25.95 -8.58
N SER A 113 14.13 26.74 -7.74
CA SER A 113 15.17 26.24 -6.84
C SER A 113 14.63 25.23 -5.83
N VAL A 114 13.46 25.51 -5.26
CA VAL A 114 12.77 24.60 -4.32
C VAL A 114 12.32 23.31 -5.03
N ARG A 115 11.86 23.41 -6.30
CA ARG A 115 11.52 22.24 -7.12
C ARG A 115 12.73 21.36 -7.40
N GLU A 116 13.88 21.97 -7.69
CA GLU A 116 15.13 21.25 -7.93
C GLU A 116 15.65 20.57 -6.67
N GLU A 117 15.62 21.25 -5.52
CA GLU A 117 16.00 20.68 -4.23
C GLU A 117 15.07 19.52 -3.85
N PHE A 118 13.74 19.69 -3.96
CA PHE A 118 12.77 18.65 -3.67
C PHE A 118 12.92 17.45 -4.63
N THR A 119 13.16 17.71 -5.90
CA THR A 119 13.45 16.68 -6.90
C THR A 119 14.74 15.91 -6.54
N SER A 120 15.79 16.63 -6.14
CA SER A 120 17.06 16.02 -5.74
C SER A 120 16.90 15.19 -4.47
N MET A 121 16.13 15.68 -3.50
CA MET A 121 15.77 14.93 -2.29
C MET A 121 15.03 13.63 -2.65
N LEU A 122 13.99 13.68 -3.47
CA LEU A 122 13.25 12.50 -3.90
C LEU A 122 14.16 11.49 -4.62
N LYS A 123 15.02 11.95 -5.53
CA LYS A 123 16.01 11.10 -6.22
C LYS A 123 16.95 10.42 -5.23
N ASN A 124 17.40 11.15 -4.20
CA ASN A 124 18.27 10.61 -3.17
C ASN A 124 17.54 9.60 -2.27
N GLN A 125 16.28 9.85 -1.91
CA GLN A 125 15.47 8.90 -1.17
C GLN A 125 15.22 7.60 -1.97
N ILE A 126 14.90 7.72 -3.25
CA ILE A 126 14.75 6.58 -4.15
C ILE A 126 16.07 5.82 -4.30
N ALA A 127 17.21 6.52 -4.31
CA ALA A 127 18.51 5.87 -4.36
C ALA A 127 18.90 5.14 -3.07
N LYS A 128 18.39 5.59 -1.92
CA LYS A 128 18.56 4.95 -0.61
C LYS A 128 17.54 3.87 -0.34
N SER A 129 16.39 3.90 -1.03
CA SER A 129 15.39 2.83 -0.97
C SER A 129 16.02 1.56 -1.53
N ASN A 130 15.55 0.41 -1.13
CA ASN A 130 16.01 -0.95 -1.45
C ASN A 130 16.72 -1.10 -2.82
N ASN A 131 17.69 -0.25 -3.10
CA ASN A 131 18.52 -0.08 -4.33
C ASN A 131 17.73 -0.14 -5.65
N GLY A 132 16.42 0.22 -5.64
CA GLY A 132 15.56 0.18 -6.80
C GLY A 132 15.12 -1.22 -7.20
N ILE A 133 15.04 -2.16 -6.27
CA ILE A 133 14.52 -3.50 -6.54
C ILE A 133 12.99 -3.43 -6.64
N GLU A 134 12.50 -3.84 -7.79
CA GLU A 134 11.10 -4.09 -8.07
C GLU A 134 10.81 -5.58 -7.85
N ARG A 135 9.79 -5.88 -7.05
CA ARG A 135 9.35 -7.24 -6.76
C ARG A 135 8.03 -7.48 -7.47
N THR A 136 7.99 -8.50 -8.32
CA THR A 136 6.79 -8.90 -9.03
C THR A 136 6.48 -10.38 -8.77
N LYS A 137 5.22 -10.73 -8.79
CA LYS A 137 4.73 -12.05 -8.42
C LYS A 137 3.79 -12.57 -9.49
N TYR A 138 4.03 -13.80 -9.92
CA TYR A 138 3.26 -14.41 -11.00
C TYR A 138 2.84 -15.82 -10.61
N ILE A 139 1.65 -16.19 -11.03
CA ILE A 139 1.20 -17.57 -11.05
C ILE A 139 1.00 -18.00 -12.51
N THR A 140 1.69 -19.06 -12.91
CA THR A 140 1.55 -19.69 -14.23
C THR A 140 0.95 -21.07 -14.03
N PHE A 141 -0.17 -21.34 -14.66
CA PHE A 141 -0.84 -22.64 -14.61
C PHE A 141 -0.97 -23.21 -16.03
N GLY A 142 -1.03 -24.51 -16.11
CA GLY A 142 -1.05 -25.20 -17.41
C GLY A 142 -1.89 -26.45 -17.39
N LEU A 143 -2.30 -26.88 -18.59
CA LEU A 143 -3.03 -28.11 -18.80
C LEU A 143 -2.63 -28.76 -20.12
N PRO A 144 -2.70 -30.10 -20.22
CA PRO A 144 -2.52 -30.79 -21.49
C PRO A 144 -3.77 -30.63 -22.37
N ALA A 145 -3.55 -30.44 -23.68
CA ALA A 145 -4.63 -30.43 -24.68
C ALA A 145 -4.09 -30.85 -26.05
N GLU A 146 -4.95 -31.35 -26.90
CA GLU A 146 -4.59 -31.76 -28.25
C GLU A 146 -4.32 -30.56 -29.17
N GLY A 147 -4.92 -29.39 -28.87
CA GLY A 147 -4.74 -28.17 -29.63
C GLY A 147 -5.20 -26.92 -28.87
N ILE A 148 -4.85 -25.74 -29.43
CA ILE A 148 -5.19 -24.45 -28.83
C ILE A 148 -6.71 -24.21 -28.73
N GLY A 149 -7.50 -24.76 -29.69
CA GLY A 149 -8.96 -24.62 -29.67
C GLY A 149 -9.61 -25.27 -28.46
N GLU A 150 -9.05 -26.36 -27.95
CA GLU A 150 -9.46 -27.03 -26.70
C GLU A 150 -8.85 -26.32 -25.47
N ALA A 151 -7.57 -25.96 -25.56
CA ALA A 151 -6.84 -25.38 -24.44
C ALA A 151 -7.37 -24.01 -24.00
N ARG A 152 -7.71 -23.14 -24.97
CA ARG A 152 -8.09 -21.74 -24.69
C ARG A 152 -9.29 -21.61 -23.75
N PRO A 153 -10.46 -22.18 -24.02
CA PRO A 153 -11.63 -21.99 -23.15
C PRO A 153 -11.44 -22.64 -21.78
N ARG A 154 -10.65 -23.72 -21.68
CA ARG A 154 -10.31 -24.34 -20.40
C ARG A 154 -9.38 -23.46 -19.58
N LEU A 155 -8.36 -22.86 -20.19
CA LEU A 155 -7.43 -21.94 -19.53
C LEU A 155 -8.11 -20.62 -19.11
N GLU A 156 -9.03 -20.08 -19.92
CA GLU A 156 -9.82 -18.90 -19.57
C GLU A 156 -10.69 -19.13 -18.33
N ARG A 157 -11.28 -20.32 -18.22
CA ARG A 157 -12.04 -20.70 -17.03
C ARG A 157 -11.14 -20.80 -15.80
N VAL A 158 -10.00 -21.48 -15.91
CA VAL A 158 -9.03 -21.58 -14.80
C VAL A 158 -8.50 -20.21 -14.41
N GLU A 159 -8.24 -19.32 -15.37
CA GLU A 159 -7.83 -17.94 -15.13
C GLU A 159 -8.86 -17.16 -14.28
N ALA A 160 -10.14 -17.23 -14.68
CA ALA A 160 -11.23 -16.59 -13.94
C ALA A 160 -11.35 -17.15 -12.51
N ASP A 161 -11.22 -18.47 -12.34
CA ASP A 161 -11.26 -19.11 -11.02
C ASP A 161 -10.07 -18.72 -10.15
N VAL A 162 -8.85 -18.66 -10.71
CA VAL A 162 -7.62 -18.21 -10.02
C VAL A 162 -7.77 -16.76 -9.57
N MET A 163 -8.20 -15.85 -10.46
CA MET A 163 -8.42 -14.45 -10.12
C MET A 163 -9.51 -14.28 -9.07
N GLY A 164 -10.60 -15.04 -9.17
CA GLY A 164 -11.68 -15.01 -8.18
C GLY A 164 -11.24 -15.50 -6.80
N ASN A 165 -10.37 -16.50 -6.73
CA ASN A 165 -9.78 -16.96 -5.47
C ASN A 165 -8.82 -15.92 -4.85
N LEU A 166 -7.96 -15.31 -5.66
CA LEU A 166 -7.07 -14.24 -5.23
C LEU A 166 -7.86 -13.01 -4.73
N HIS A 167 -8.92 -12.64 -5.45
CA HIS A 167 -9.79 -11.53 -5.04
C HIS A 167 -10.47 -11.79 -3.68
N ARG A 168 -10.88 -13.03 -3.39
CA ARG A 168 -11.45 -13.39 -2.07
C ARG A 168 -10.43 -13.24 -0.93
N LEU A 169 -9.13 -13.37 -1.21
CA LEU A 169 -8.04 -13.08 -0.28
C LEU A 169 -7.73 -11.58 -0.17
N GLY A 170 -8.42 -10.72 -0.92
CA GLY A 170 -8.13 -9.29 -1.01
C GLY A 170 -6.93 -8.95 -1.90
N VAL A 171 -6.43 -9.92 -2.68
CA VAL A 171 -5.30 -9.77 -3.61
C VAL A 171 -5.81 -9.25 -4.95
N GLN A 172 -5.24 -8.15 -5.43
CA GLN A 172 -5.47 -7.68 -6.79
C GLN A 172 -4.64 -8.51 -7.75
N SER A 173 -5.20 -8.84 -8.92
CA SER A 173 -4.54 -9.66 -9.91
C SER A 173 -4.98 -9.30 -11.32
N GLU A 174 -4.05 -9.42 -12.29
CA GLU A 174 -4.28 -9.11 -13.70
C GLU A 174 -3.75 -10.25 -14.57
N PRO A 175 -4.52 -10.71 -15.58
CA PRO A 175 -4.04 -11.71 -16.52
C PRO A 175 -3.06 -11.07 -17.50
N LEU A 176 -1.96 -11.74 -17.79
CA LEU A 176 -0.99 -11.27 -18.78
C LEU A 176 -1.41 -11.68 -20.18
N ASP A 177 -1.49 -10.72 -21.09
CA ASP A 177 -1.60 -10.98 -22.50
C ASP A 177 -0.28 -11.51 -23.10
N GLY A 178 -0.27 -11.85 -24.39
CA GLY A 178 0.92 -12.41 -25.03
C GLY A 178 2.09 -11.41 -25.10
N ARG A 179 1.81 -10.10 -25.20
CA ARG A 179 2.84 -9.06 -25.19
C ARG A 179 3.44 -8.91 -23.81
N ASP A 180 2.62 -8.92 -22.79
CA ASP A 180 3.05 -8.78 -21.39
C ASP A 180 3.85 -10.00 -20.94
N ARG A 181 3.43 -11.22 -21.33
CA ARG A 181 4.23 -12.43 -21.12
C ARG A 181 5.59 -12.39 -21.83
N LEU A 182 5.64 -11.90 -23.08
CA LEU A 182 6.90 -11.70 -23.79
C LEU A 182 7.77 -10.65 -23.12
N ALA A 183 7.19 -9.54 -22.64
CA ALA A 183 7.91 -8.51 -21.87
C ALA A 183 8.48 -9.09 -20.58
N LEU A 184 7.72 -9.91 -19.86
CA LEU A 184 8.16 -10.62 -18.67
C LEU A 184 9.35 -11.53 -18.97
N LEU A 185 9.25 -12.39 -20.00
CA LEU A 185 10.34 -13.28 -20.42
C LEU A 185 11.58 -12.51 -20.88
N HIS A 186 11.40 -11.46 -21.70
CA HIS A 186 12.49 -10.58 -22.11
C HIS A 186 13.23 -10.05 -20.88
N SER A 187 12.50 -9.58 -19.91
CA SER A 187 13.08 -9.01 -18.72
C SER A 187 13.80 -10.04 -17.84
N GLN A 188 13.40 -11.32 -17.83
CA GLN A 188 14.14 -12.41 -17.16
C GLN A 188 15.43 -12.78 -17.90
N MET A 189 15.47 -12.58 -19.19
CA MET A 189 16.63 -12.91 -20.06
C MET A 189 17.54 -11.71 -20.32
N HIS A 190 17.13 -10.49 -19.92
CA HIS A 190 17.96 -9.27 -20.04
C HIS A 190 18.16 -8.64 -18.65
N PRO A 191 18.95 -9.30 -17.77
CA PRO A 191 19.17 -8.79 -16.41
C PRO A 191 19.84 -7.42 -16.45
N GLY A 192 19.53 -6.58 -15.46
CA GLY A 192 19.97 -5.19 -15.37
C GLY A 192 19.15 -4.22 -16.23
N ASN A 193 18.10 -4.68 -16.88
CA ASN A 193 17.10 -3.88 -17.61
C ASN A 193 17.70 -2.77 -18.49
N ARG A 194 18.71 -3.12 -19.30
CA ARG A 194 19.41 -2.15 -20.16
C ARG A 194 18.74 -1.92 -21.49
N GLU A 195 17.96 -2.90 -21.95
CA GLU A 195 17.32 -2.87 -23.26
C GLU A 195 15.81 -2.77 -23.10
N PRO A 196 15.16 -1.72 -23.67
CA PRO A 196 13.71 -1.62 -23.61
C PRO A 196 13.07 -2.69 -24.50
N PHE A 197 12.08 -3.40 -23.99
CA PHE A 197 11.30 -4.34 -24.79
C PHE A 197 10.46 -3.59 -25.84
N ARG A 198 10.73 -3.88 -27.11
CA ARG A 198 10.03 -3.28 -28.26
C ARG A 198 9.44 -4.41 -29.10
N PHE A 199 8.13 -4.61 -28.97
CA PHE A 199 7.42 -5.65 -29.70
C PHE A 199 6.01 -5.21 -30.07
N ALA A 200 5.61 -5.54 -31.28
CA ALA A 200 4.22 -5.44 -31.73
C ALA A 200 3.87 -6.63 -32.64
N TRP A 201 2.72 -7.25 -32.43
CA TRP A 201 2.26 -8.42 -33.18
C TRP A 201 2.24 -8.18 -34.70
N LYS A 202 1.94 -6.96 -35.14
CA LYS A 202 1.92 -6.57 -36.58
C LYS A 202 3.29 -6.63 -37.25
N ASP A 203 4.37 -6.71 -36.50
CA ASP A 203 5.72 -6.69 -37.03
C ASP A 203 6.27 -8.11 -37.34
N ILE A 204 5.70 -9.15 -36.73
CA ILE A 204 6.08 -10.54 -36.98
C ILE A 204 5.98 -10.93 -38.49
N PRO A 205 4.82 -10.73 -39.16
CA PRO A 205 4.72 -11.11 -40.58
C PRO A 205 5.63 -10.30 -41.49
N LYS A 206 5.98 -9.07 -41.11
CA LYS A 206 6.78 -8.16 -41.94
C LYS A 206 8.25 -8.54 -42.00
N HIS A 207 8.78 -9.09 -40.88
CA HIS A 207 10.21 -9.32 -40.73
C HIS A 207 10.60 -10.79 -40.74
N GLY A 208 9.63 -11.71 -40.80
CA GLY A 208 9.88 -13.16 -40.77
C GLY A 208 10.51 -13.63 -39.45
N LEU A 209 10.44 -12.80 -38.40
CA LEU A 209 10.95 -13.11 -37.06
C LEU A 209 9.89 -13.80 -36.24
N GLY A 210 10.30 -14.73 -35.38
CA GLY A 210 9.42 -15.34 -34.39
C GLY A 210 9.41 -14.54 -33.07
N THR A 211 8.46 -14.83 -32.17
CA THR A 211 8.39 -14.18 -30.84
C THR A 211 9.66 -14.38 -30.02
N LYS A 212 10.38 -15.49 -30.22
CA LYS A 212 11.66 -15.78 -29.52
C LYS A 212 12.78 -14.81 -29.90
N ASP A 213 12.77 -14.27 -31.13
CA ASP A 213 13.82 -13.35 -31.59
C ASP A 213 13.76 -12.01 -30.86
N TYR A 214 12.59 -11.61 -30.35
CA TYR A 214 12.41 -10.38 -29.58
C TYR A 214 12.75 -10.50 -28.09
N ILE A 215 12.88 -11.72 -27.57
CA ILE A 215 13.12 -11.97 -26.15
C ILE A 215 14.46 -12.67 -25.87
N ALA A 216 15.06 -13.29 -26.87
CA ALA A 216 16.32 -14.00 -26.69
C ALA A 216 17.46 -13.02 -26.35
N PRO A 217 18.35 -13.34 -25.40
CA PRO A 217 19.53 -12.56 -25.15
C PRO A 217 20.60 -12.79 -26.23
N ASP A 218 21.63 -11.96 -26.26
CA ASP A 218 22.76 -12.10 -27.17
C ASP A 218 23.42 -13.49 -27.10
N SER A 219 23.52 -14.05 -25.91
CA SER A 219 24.15 -15.36 -25.68
C SER A 219 23.77 -15.97 -24.34
N PHE A 220 23.75 -17.33 -24.35
CA PHE A 220 23.81 -18.15 -23.13
C PHE A 220 25.15 -18.88 -23.09
N ASP A 221 25.75 -19.00 -21.88
CA ASP A 221 26.92 -19.84 -21.66
C ASP A 221 26.74 -20.70 -20.41
N PHE A 222 26.54 -21.99 -20.59
CA PHE A 222 26.33 -23.01 -19.56
C PHE A 222 27.49 -24.00 -19.42
N ARG A 223 28.73 -23.61 -19.82
CA ARG A 223 29.90 -24.49 -19.79
C ARG A 223 30.44 -24.73 -18.39
N ASP A 224 30.26 -23.78 -17.47
CA ASP A 224 30.62 -23.97 -16.06
C ASP A 224 29.57 -24.84 -15.36
N SER A 225 30.00 -25.77 -14.51
CA SER A 225 29.14 -26.69 -13.81
C SER A 225 28.23 -26.00 -12.77
N ARG A 226 28.65 -24.86 -12.20
CA ARG A 226 28.07 -24.21 -11.03
C ARG A 226 27.52 -22.82 -11.31
N THR A 227 27.89 -22.24 -12.44
CA THR A 227 27.48 -20.90 -12.85
C THR A 227 27.14 -20.89 -14.34
N PHE A 228 26.42 -19.88 -14.76
CA PHE A 228 26.12 -19.64 -16.15
C PHE A 228 26.20 -18.14 -16.49
N ARG A 229 26.12 -17.82 -17.76
CA ARG A 229 26.06 -16.41 -18.19
C ARG A 229 24.89 -16.21 -19.15
N VAL A 230 24.24 -15.05 -18.96
CA VAL A 230 23.24 -14.51 -19.88
C VAL A 230 23.76 -13.15 -20.37
N GLY A 231 24.18 -13.10 -21.60
CA GLY A 231 24.91 -11.94 -22.11
C GLY A 231 26.15 -11.65 -21.25
N ARG A 232 26.17 -10.50 -20.57
CA ARG A 232 27.26 -10.06 -19.68
C ARG A 232 27.08 -10.42 -18.23
N TYR A 233 25.88 -10.86 -17.83
CA TYR A 233 25.55 -11.17 -16.44
C TYR A 233 25.92 -12.61 -16.08
N TRP A 234 26.37 -12.74 -14.84
CA TRP A 234 26.61 -14.05 -14.23
C TRP A 234 25.37 -14.53 -13.51
N GLY A 235 25.06 -15.81 -13.63
CA GLY A 235 23.96 -16.46 -12.95
C GLY A 235 24.38 -17.73 -12.23
N ALA A 236 23.63 -18.07 -11.18
CA ALA A 236 23.74 -19.33 -10.46
C ALA A 236 22.36 -19.82 -10.04
N ALA A 237 22.05 -21.04 -10.39
CA ALA A 237 20.82 -21.70 -9.99
C ALA A 237 21.06 -22.67 -8.84
N SER A 238 20.21 -22.62 -7.84
CA SER A 238 20.25 -23.48 -6.66
C SER A 238 18.83 -23.99 -6.34
N TYR A 239 18.72 -25.09 -5.64
CA TYR A 239 17.48 -25.57 -5.08
C TYR A 239 17.48 -25.50 -3.54
N LEU A 240 16.32 -25.33 -2.96
CA LEU A 240 16.13 -25.33 -1.53
C LEU A 240 15.91 -26.76 -1.04
N GLN A 241 16.85 -27.28 -0.29
CA GLN A 241 16.70 -28.56 0.43
C GLN A 241 16.14 -28.27 1.82
N ILE A 242 14.93 -28.71 2.04
CA ILE A 242 14.23 -28.55 3.32
C ILE A 242 14.66 -29.69 4.25
N LEU A 243 15.32 -29.37 5.35
CA LEU A 243 15.78 -30.32 6.37
C LEU A 243 14.91 -30.26 7.63
N ALA A 244 14.22 -29.13 7.83
CA ALA A 244 13.35 -28.89 8.95
C ALA A 244 12.14 -29.82 8.98
N SER A 245 11.72 -30.23 10.16
CA SER A 245 10.40 -30.81 10.41
C SER A 245 9.29 -29.78 10.37
N GLU A 246 9.58 -28.57 10.86
CA GLU A 246 8.68 -27.41 10.85
C GLU A 246 9.33 -26.28 10.07
N LEU A 247 8.56 -25.62 9.23
CA LEU A 247 8.98 -24.50 8.41
C LEU A 247 8.44 -23.18 9.00
N SER A 248 9.11 -22.07 8.68
CA SER A 248 8.63 -20.73 9.03
C SER A 248 8.16 -19.99 7.76
N ASP A 249 7.07 -19.26 7.89
CA ASP A 249 6.53 -18.35 6.88
C ASP A 249 7.47 -17.18 6.54
N LYS A 250 8.46 -16.90 7.40
CA LYS A 250 9.45 -15.84 7.21
C LYS A 250 10.53 -16.19 6.20
N LEU A 251 10.74 -17.48 5.88
CA LEU A 251 11.83 -17.91 5.00
C LEU A 251 11.73 -17.27 3.60
N LEU A 252 10.56 -17.39 2.96
CA LEU A 252 10.36 -16.82 1.63
C LEU A 252 10.45 -15.28 1.68
N ALA A 253 9.86 -14.66 2.68
CA ALA A 253 9.88 -13.22 2.87
C ALA A 253 11.32 -12.68 2.97
N GLU A 254 12.16 -13.24 3.85
CA GLU A 254 13.55 -12.80 4.01
C GLU A 254 14.41 -13.00 2.75
N ILE A 255 14.15 -14.06 1.97
CA ILE A 255 14.85 -14.24 0.67
C ILE A 255 14.43 -13.14 -0.32
N LEU A 256 13.15 -12.79 -0.38
CA LEU A 256 12.63 -11.78 -1.30
C LEU A 256 12.99 -10.35 -0.86
N GLU A 257 13.29 -10.12 0.41
CA GLU A 257 13.73 -8.81 0.92
C GLU A 257 15.19 -8.46 0.57
N LEU A 258 15.96 -9.41 0.10
CA LEU A 258 17.37 -9.18 -0.26
C LEU A 258 17.53 -8.13 -1.36
N ASP A 259 18.58 -7.29 -1.22
CA ASP A 259 19.07 -6.37 -2.26
C ASP A 259 19.86 -7.13 -3.34
N ALA A 260 19.22 -8.07 -4.00
CA ALA A 260 19.79 -8.91 -5.04
C ALA A 260 18.82 -9.12 -6.20
N GLU A 261 19.33 -9.18 -7.42
CA GLU A 261 18.54 -9.65 -8.55
C GLU A 261 18.41 -11.17 -8.45
N LEU A 262 17.21 -11.65 -8.17
CA LEU A 262 16.95 -13.08 -8.02
C LEU A 262 15.54 -13.44 -8.51
N THR A 263 15.40 -14.69 -8.88
CA THR A 263 14.10 -15.30 -9.18
C THR A 263 13.92 -16.52 -8.29
N VAL A 264 12.91 -16.50 -7.43
CA VAL A 264 12.46 -17.67 -6.68
C VAL A 264 11.33 -18.33 -7.48
N THR A 265 11.45 -19.61 -7.73
CA THR A 265 10.44 -20.37 -8.49
C THR A 265 10.01 -21.61 -7.72
N MET A 266 8.72 -21.78 -7.59
CA MET A 266 8.10 -22.94 -6.98
C MET A 266 7.23 -23.63 -8.03
N HIS A 267 7.65 -24.78 -8.52
CA HIS A 267 6.80 -25.67 -9.32
C HIS A 267 6.05 -26.61 -8.38
N ILE A 268 4.74 -26.60 -8.50
CA ILE A 268 3.85 -27.33 -7.62
C ILE A 268 2.94 -28.21 -8.48
N GLN A 269 2.97 -29.51 -8.18
CA GLN A 269 2.12 -30.49 -8.82
C GLN A 269 1.32 -31.24 -7.76
N THR A 270 0.02 -31.21 -7.85
CA THR A 270 -0.87 -31.95 -6.95
C THR A 270 -0.79 -33.44 -7.27
N VAL A 271 -0.64 -34.27 -6.27
CA VAL A 271 -0.72 -35.72 -6.40
C VAL A 271 -2.19 -36.14 -6.29
N ASP A 272 -2.62 -37.04 -7.16
CA ASP A 272 -3.95 -37.62 -7.03
C ASP A 272 -4.19 -38.22 -5.64
N GLN A 273 -5.30 -37.86 -4.99
CA GLN A 273 -5.57 -38.18 -3.58
C GLN A 273 -5.57 -39.69 -3.32
N LEU A 274 -6.16 -40.48 -4.23
CA LEU A 274 -6.19 -41.93 -4.05
C LEU A 274 -4.78 -42.52 -4.18
N LYS A 275 -4.00 -42.02 -5.14
CA LYS A 275 -2.60 -42.41 -5.34
C LYS A 275 -1.74 -42.03 -4.15
N ALA A 276 -1.90 -40.81 -3.59
CA ALA A 276 -1.20 -40.37 -2.40
C ALA A 276 -1.48 -41.28 -1.20
N ILE A 277 -2.74 -41.51 -0.88
CA ILE A 277 -3.17 -42.39 0.22
C ILE A 277 -2.61 -43.83 0.00
N LYS A 278 -2.69 -44.36 -1.22
CA LYS A 278 -2.15 -45.70 -1.52
C LYS A 278 -0.62 -45.77 -1.30
N THR A 279 0.09 -44.72 -1.74
CA THR A 279 1.55 -44.64 -1.58
C THR A 279 1.94 -44.61 -0.09
N ILE A 280 1.25 -43.78 0.72
CA ILE A 280 1.53 -43.70 2.18
C ILE A 280 1.19 -44.98 2.89
N LYS A 281 0.05 -45.63 2.57
CA LYS A 281 -0.29 -46.96 3.12
C LYS A 281 0.76 -48.02 2.77
N GLY A 282 1.32 -47.96 1.55
CA GLY A 282 2.44 -48.80 1.13
C GLY A 282 3.67 -48.56 2.03
N LYS A 283 4.05 -47.29 2.24
CA LYS A 283 5.17 -46.94 3.10
C LYS A 283 4.98 -47.37 4.56
N ILE A 284 3.77 -47.19 5.11
CA ILE A 284 3.43 -47.70 6.47
C ILE A 284 3.65 -49.21 6.56
N SER A 285 3.22 -49.95 5.53
CA SER A 285 3.43 -51.41 5.46
C SER A 285 4.93 -51.77 5.38
N ASP A 286 5.72 -51.02 4.62
CA ASP A 286 7.19 -51.21 4.55
C ASP A 286 7.85 -50.93 5.91
N ILE A 287 7.49 -49.82 6.58
CA ILE A 287 7.96 -49.51 7.92
C ILE A 287 7.57 -50.59 8.92
N GLY A 288 6.33 -51.10 8.82
CA GLY A 288 5.88 -52.23 9.62
C GLY A 288 6.71 -53.51 9.45
N ARG A 289 7.11 -53.79 8.18
CA ARG A 289 8.03 -54.92 7.92
C ARG A 289 9.45 -54.66 8.51
N MET A 290 9.97 -53.46 8.35
CA MET A 290 11.26 -53.07 8.96
C MET A 290 11.21 -53.19 10.47
N LYS A 291 10.14 -52.72 11.13
CA LYS A 291 9.94 -52.90 12.60
C LYS A 291 9.97 -54.40 13.00
N ALA A 292 9.24 -55.25 12.25
CA ALA A 292 9.20 -56.66 12.54
C ALA A 292 10.58 -57.34 12.34
N GLU A 293 11.37 -56.91 11.38
CA GLU A 293 12.74 -57.38 11.20
C GLU A 293 13.67 -56.92 12.29
N GLU A 294 13.62 -55.69 12.74
CA GLU A 294 14.42 -55.20 13.86
C GLU A 294 14.01 -55.85 15.22
N GLN A 295 12.73 -56.06 15.43
CA GLN A 295 12.26 -56.85 16.57
C GLN A 295 12.78 -58.29 16.58
N LYS A 296 12.77 -58.98 15.43
CA LYS A 296 13.38 -60.28 15.30
C LYS A 296 14.88 -60.31 15.58
N LYS A 297 15.60 -59.23 15.16
CA LYS A 297 17.02 -59.07 15.44
C LYS A 297 17.27 -58.85 16.95
N ALA A 298 16.46 -58.00 17.61
CA ALA A 298 16.55 -57.72 19.04
C ALA A 298 16.33 -58.98 19.86
N VAL A 299 15.31 -59.77 19.56
CA VAL A 299 15.05 -61.03 20.22
C VAL A 299 16.21 -62.03 20.05
N ARG A 300 16.78 -62.18 18.85
CA ARG A 300 17.95 -63.01 18.58
C ARG A 300 19.19 -62.58 19.32
N ALA A 301 19.31 -61.28 19.62
CA ALA A 301 20.43 -60.67 20.34
C ALA A 301 20.18 -60.66 21.85
N GLY A 302 19.04 -61.16 22.36
CA GLY A 302 18.69 -61.15 23.79
C GLY A 302 18.23 -59.82 24.36
N TYR A 303 17.87 -58.86 23.49
CA TYR A 303 17.33 -57.57 23.89
C TYR A 303 15.77 -57.59 23.96
N ASP A 304 15.19 -56.62 24.68
CA ASP A 304 13.76 -56.48 24.76
C ASP A 304 13.13 -56.13 23.38
N ILE A 305 12.00 -56.75 23.07
CA ILE A 305 11.23 -56.62 21.83
C ILE A 305 10.74 -55.18 21.57
N GLU A 306 10.61 -54.40 22.63
CA GLU A 306 10.19 -52.99 22.60
C GLU A 306 11.32 -52.02 22.20
N ILE A 307 12.57 -52.47 22.22
CA ILE A 307 13.74 -51.64 21.81
C ILE A 307 13.83 -51.57 20.30
N LEU A 308 13.23 -50.52 19.71
CA LEU A 308 13.30 -50.17 18.29
C LEU A 308 14.20 -48.96 18.08
N PRO A 309 14.88 -48.89 16.92
CA PRO A 309 15.59 -47.66 16.55
C PRO A 309 14.66 -46.45 16.62
N PRO A 310 15.07 -45.35 17.28
CA PRO A 310 14.24 -44.15 17.44
C PRO A 310 13.67 -43.62 16.09
N ASP A 311 14.46 -43.68 15.03
CA ASP A 311 14.07 -43.26 13.69
C ASP A 311 12.86 -44.03 13.15
N LEU A 312 12.79 -45.36 13.38
CA LEU A 312 11.66 -46.19 12.95
C LEU A 312 10.37 -45.88 13.72
N ILE A 313 10.48 -45.50 14.98
CA ILE A 313 9.34 -45.09 15.78
C ILE A 313 8.80 -43.76 15.25
N THR A 314 9.70 -42.79 15.04
CA THR A 314 9.35 -41.48 14.52
C THR A 314 8.73 -41.60 13.12
N PHE A 315 9.38 -42.26 12.16
CA PHE A 315 8.85 -42.46 10.81
C PHE A 315 7.49 -43.15 10.79
N SER A 316 7.24 -44.08 11.72
CA SER A 316 5.97 -44.76 11.82
C SER A 316 4.85 -43.85 12.27
N LYS A 317 5.15 -43.00 13.26
CA LYS A 317 4.23 -42.01 13.78
C LYS A 317 3.90 -40.95 12.71
N ASP A 318 4.93 -40.38 12.12
CA ASP A 318 4.80 -39.34 11.09
C ASP A 318 4.00 -39.84 9.87
N ALA A 319 4.25 -41.08 9.44
CA ALA A 319 3.49 -41.68 8.33
C ALA A 319 2.02 -41.96 8.68
N ALA A 320 1.72 -42.31 9.94
CA ALA A 320 0.34 -42.50 10.39
C ALA A 320 -0.40 -41.15 10.53
N GLU A 321 0.24 -40.14 11.05
CA GLU A 321 -0.29 -38.76 11.14
C GLU A 321 -0.55 -38.19 9.75
N LEU A 322 0.40 -38.31 8.84
CA LEU A 322 0.24 -37.89 7.45
C LEU A 322 -0.95 -38.60 6.76
N LEU A 323 -1.14 -39.93 7.01
CA LEU A 323 -2.28 -40.64 6.48
C LEU A 323 -3.61 -40.14 7.06
N ALA A 324 -3.65 -39.87 8.37
CA ALA A 324 -4.82 -39.31 9.03
C ALA A 324 -5.17 -37.92 8.48
N ASP A 325 -4.18 -37.07 8.28
CA ASP A 325 -4.37 -35.73 7.70
C ASP A 325 -4.93 -35.80 6.27
N LEU A 326 -4.37 -36.67 5.44
CA LEU A 326 -4.86 -36.86 4.07
C LEU A 326 -6.28 -37.47 3.99
N GLN A 327 -6.73 -38.20 5.03
CA GLN A 327 -8.05 -38.83 5.07
C GLN A 327 -9.14 -38.01 5.75
N SER A 328 -8.79 -37.23 6.80
CA SER A 328 -9.75 -36.57 7.69
C SER A 328 -9.71 -35.03 7.60
N ARG A 329 -8.61 -34.45 7.18
CA ARG A 329 -8.46 -33.01 6.98
C ARG A 329 -8.45 -32.67 5.50
N ASN A 330 -8.82 -31.47 5.13
CA ASN A 330 -8.79 -31.00 3.74
C ASN A 330 -7.32 -30.80 3.24
N GLU A 331 -6.45 -31.77 3.55
CA GLU A 331 -5.04 -31.82 3.15
C GLU A 331 -4.89 -32.58 1.84
N ARG A 332 -4.09 -32.05 0.93
CA ARG A 332 -3.64 -32.70 -0.29
C ARG A 332 -2.13 -32.89 -0.26
N MET A 333 -1.63 -33.77 -1.10
CA MET A 333 -0.20 -33.98 -1.28
C MET A 333 0.27 -33.27 -2.55
N PHE A 334 1.32 -32.48 -2.42
CA PHE A 334 1.98 -31.78 -3.50
C PHE A 334 3.41 -32.28 -3.69
N LEU A 335 3.89 -32.24 -4.91
CA LEU A 335 5.32 -32.35 -5.26
C LEU A 335 5.84 -30.96 -5.55
N LEU A 336 6.76 -30.49 -4.73
CA LEU A 336 7.34 -29.15 -4.80
C LEU A 336 8.79 -29.21 -5.30
N THR A 337 9.08 -28.40 -6.34
CA THR A 337 10.45 -28.04 -6.73
C THR A 337 10.65 -26.56 -6.39
N PHE A 338 11.51 -26.27 -5.43
CA PHE A 338 11.83 -24.88 -5.02
C PHE A 338 13.23 -24.51 -5.49
N THR A 339 13.32 -23.54 -6.40
CA THR A 339 14.59 -23.07 -6.96
C THR A 339 14.80 -21.59 -6.73
N VAL A 340 16.07 -21.19 -6.60
CA VAL A 340 16.50 -19.80 -6.55
C VAL A 340 17.55 -19.59 -7.62
N VAL A 341 17.31 -18.65 -8.52
CA VAL A 341 18.26 -18.20 -9.54
C VAL A 341 18.73 -16.80 -9.18
N ASN A 342 20.00 -16.66 -8.85
CA ASN A 342 20.65 -15.38 -8.59
C ASN A 342 21.31 -14.86 -9.86
N MET A 343 21.22 -13.55 -10.12
CA MET A 343 21.85 -12.87 -11.24
C MET A 343 22.69 -11.68 -10.75
N ALA A 344 23.90 -11.49 -11.28
CA ALA A 344 24.75 -10.39 -10.88
C ALA A 344 25.64 -9.90 -12.03
N PRO A 345 26.10 -8.62 -12.01
CA PRO A 345 26.95 -8.07 -13.06
C PRO A 345 28.38 -8.66 -13.07
N ASN A 346 28.80 -9.24 -11.96
CA ASN A 346 30.11 -9.89 -11.84
C ASN A 346 30.05 -11.12 -10.91
N ARG A 347 31.04 -11.99 -11.01
CA ARG A 347 31.10 -13.26 -10.29
C ARG A 347 31.18 -13.08 -8.76
N GLN A 348 31.93 -12.08 -8.30
CA GLN A 348 32.10 -11.84 -6.85
C GLN A 348 30.76 -11.46 -6.20
N ARG A 349 30.00 -10.55 -6.82
CA ARG A 349 28.67 -10.19 -6.32
C ARG A 349 27.72 -11.39 -6.34
N LEU A 350 27.77 -12.21 -7.40
CA LEU A 350 26.96 -13.42 -7.50
C LEU A 350 27.23 -14.38 -6.34
N GLU A 351 28.52 -14.65 -6.04
CA GLU A 351 28.89 -15.54 -4.93
C GLU A 351 28.43 -15.00 -3.58
N ASN A 352 28.54 -13.69 -3.37
CA ASN A 352 28.04 -13.03 -2.16
C ASN A 352 26.52 -13.15 -2.03
N ASP A 353 25.78 -12.91 -3.11
CA ASP A 353 24.32 -13.00 -3.11
C ASP A 353 23.86 -14.44 -2.83
N VAL A 354 24.48 -15.44 -3.46
CA VAL A 354 24.17 -16.86 -3.20
C VAL A 354 24.52 -17.26 -1.76
N PHE A 355 25.65 -16.76 -1.24
CA PHE A 355 26.05 -17.02 0.14
C PHE A 355 25.03 -16.44 1.13
N THR A 356 24.54 -15.24 0.88
CA THR A 356 23.54 -14.59 1.73
C THR A 356 22.20 -15.36 1.73
N VAL A 357 21.72 -15.78 0.55
CA VAL A 357 20.51 -16.65 0.46
C VAL A 357 20.75 -17.96 1.20
N GLY A 358 21.93 -18.55 1.08
CA GLY A 358 22.32 -19.76 1.82
C GLY A 358 22.30 -19.59 3.33
N GLY A 359 22.74 -18.43 3.83
CA GLY A 359 22.69 -18.07 5.25
C GLY A 359 21.24 -17.96 5.78
N ILE A 360 20.34 -17.34 4.99
CA ILE A 360 18.92 -17.28 5.33
C ILE A 360 18.32 -18.69 5.36
N ALA A 361 18.58 -19.51 4.34
CA ALA A 361 18.09 -20.88 4.31
C ALA A 361 18.56 -21.67 5.57
N GLN A 362 19.82 -21.52 5.96
CA GLN A 362 20.38 -22.19 7.13
C GLN A 362 19.73 -21.73 8.44
N LYS A 363 19.39 -20.43 8.57
CA LYS A 363 18.66 -19.88 9.71
C LYS A 363 17.34 -20.61 9.96
N TYR A 364 16.69 -21.09 8.90
CA TYR A 364 15.42 -21.80 8.95
C TYR A 364 15.57 -23.33 8.76
N ASN A 365 16.70 -23.90 9.11
CA ASN A 365 17.00 -25.33 8.99
C ASN A 365 16.76 -25.88 7.56
N CYS A 366 17.10 -25.08 6.57
CA CYS A 366 17.11 -25.45 5.16
C CYS A 366 18.52 -25.32 4.60
N ALA A 367 18.82 -25.96 3.49
CA ALA A 367 20.09 -25.82 2.81
C ALA A 367 19.89 -25.39 1.35
N LEU A 368 20.57 -24.33 0.95
CA LEU A 368 20.61 -23.93 -0.46
C LEU A 368 21.71 -24.72 -1.16
N LYS A 369 21.33 -25.62 -2.08
CA LYS A 369 22.26 -26.47 -2.83
C LYS A 369 22.32 -26.04 -4.28
N ARG A 370 23.54 -25.81 -4.80
CA ARG A 370 23.72 -25.54 -6.22
C ARG A 370 23.35 -26.74 -7.08
N LEU A 371 22.78 -26.44 -8.23
CA LEU A 371 22.41 -27.45 -9.24
C LEU A 371 23.62 -27.69 -10.18
N ASP A 372 24.61 -28.43 -9.66
CA ASP A 372 25.84 -28.74 -10.40
C ASP A 372 25.49 -29.51 -11.68
N TRP A 373 25.98 -29.03 -12.83
CA TRP A 373 25.72 -29.56 -14.18
C TRP A 373 24.26 -29.46 -14.66
N GLN A 374 23.38 -28.81 -13.91
CA GLN A 374 21.94 -28.59 -14.26
C GLN A 374 21.58 -27.10 -14.33
N GLN A 375 22.57 -26.24 -14.54
CA GLN A 375 22.36 -24.77 -14.56
C GLN A 375 21.43 -24.33 -15.70
N GLU A 376 21.55 -24.94 -16.88
CA GLU A 376 20.67 -24.68 -18.03
C GLU A 376 19.22 -25.06 -17.72
N GLN A 377 18.99 -26.32 -17.27
CA GLN A 377 17.67 -26.81 -16.93
C GLN A 377 17.01 -25.98 -15.84
N ALA A 378 17.79 -25.60 -14.83
CA ALA A 378 17.30 -24.79 -13.72
C ALA A 378 16.95 -23.36 -14.13
N PHE A 379 17.79 -22.70 -14.92
CA PHE A 379 17.51 -21.37 -15.45
C PHE A 379 16.24 -21.40 -16.32
N VAL A 380 16.14 -22.35 -17.24
CA VAL A 380 14.99 -22.49 -18.12
C VAL A 380 13.71 -22.78 -17.34
N SER A 381 13.79 -23.58 -16.26
CA SER A 381 12.66 -23.84 -15.36
C SER A 381 12.27 -22.63 -14.51
N SER A 382 13.16 -21.65 -14.34
CA SER A 382 12.86 -20.43 -13.59
C SER A 382 12.05 -19.39 -14.41
N LEU A 383 11.96 -19.55 -15.73
CA LEU A 383 11.16 -18.69 -16.57
C LEU A 383 9.67 -18.88 -16.27
N ALA A 384 8.89 -17.80 -16.28
CA ALA A 384 7.45 -17.84 -15.99
C ALA A 384 6.63 -18.48 -17.12
N LEU A 385 6.97 -19.73 -17.46
CA LEU A 385 6.36 -20.49 -18.54
C LEU A 385 5.50 -21.67 -18.07
N GLY A 386 5.67 -22.13 -16.81
CA GLY A 386 5.08 -23.38 -16.33
C GLY A 386 5.86 -24.63 -16.75
N TYR A 387 7.10 -24.47 -17.25
CA TYR A 387 7.98 -25.55 -17.65
C TYR A 387 8.92 -25.95 -16.52
N ASN A 388 8.96 -27.23 -16.13
CA ASN A 388 9.91 -27.76 -15.17
C ASN A 388 10.77 -28.86 -15.83
N GLY A 389 12.05 -28.58 -16.01
CA GLY A 389 13.05 -29.54 -16.53
C GLY A 389 13.86 -30.25 -15.43
N LEU A 390 13.51 -30.03 -14.15
CA LEU A 390 14.21 -30.62 -13.00
C LEU A 390 13.42 -31.79 -12.42
N GLU A 391 14.11 -32.86 -12.07
CA GLU A 391 13.53 -34.04 -11.43
C GLU A 391 13.52 -33.96 -9.90
N ILE A 392 14.09 -32.90 -9.32
CA ILE A 392 14.15 -32.69 -7.86
C ILE A 392 12.78 -32.27 -7.35
N GLN A 393 12.15 -33.13 -6.57
CA GLN A 393 10.83 -32.90 -6.00
C GLN A 393 10.80 -33.31 -4.55
N ARG A 394 10.08 -32.54 -3.72
CA ARG A 394 9.76 -32.87 -2.34
C ARG A 394 8.26 -33.02 -2.18
N GLY A 395 7.83 -34.14 -1.56
CA GLY A 395 6.43 -34.32 -1.16
C GLY A 395 6.11 -33.45 0.05
N MET A 396 5.03 -32.67 -0.01
CA MET A 396 4.55 -31.79 1.05
C MET A 396 3.03 -31.82 1.12
N THR A 397 2.47 -31.58 2.30
CA THR A 397 1.02 -31.39 2.49
C THR A 397 0.58 -29.98 2.11
N THR A 398 -0.72 -29.73 2.08
CA THR A 398 -1.27 -28.38 1.85
C THR A 398 -0.71 -27.40 2.85
N SER A 399 -0.83 -27.68 4.14
CA SER A 399 -0.35 -26.79 5.22
C SER A 399 1.15 -26.51 5.11
N SER A 400 1.96 -27.56 4.86
CA SER A 400 3.40 -27.39 4.68
C SER A 400 3.77 -26.61 3.43
N THR A 401 2.99 -26.73 2.34
CA THR A 401 3.23 -25.93 1.12
C THR A 401 2.78 -24.48 1.31
N ALA A 402 1.65 -24.29 2.00
CA ALA A 402 1.08 -22.96 2.26
C ALA A 402 1.95 -22.10 3.16
N ILE A 403 2.89 -22.68 3.93
CA ILE A 403 3.84 -21.93 4.76
C ILE A 403 4.71 -20.97 3.91
N PHE A 404 4.96 -21.30 2.64
CA PHE A 404 5.58 -20.37 1.70
C PHE A 404 4.57 -19.31 1.24
N ILE A 405 4.09 -18.54 2.22
CA ILE A 405 3.10 -17.50 1.98
C ILE A 405 3.71 -16.42 1.08
N PRO A 406 3.04 -16.06 -0.02
CA PRO A 406 3.60 -15.13 -0.99
C PRO A 406 3.38 -13.66 -0.62
N PHE A 407 2.75 -13.39 0.52
CA PHE A 407 2.34 -12.05 0.91
C PHE A 407 3.23 -11.48 2.00
N MET A 408 3.61 -10.21 1.85
CA MET A 408 4.51 -9.51 2.76
C MET A 408 3.90 -8.20 3.23
N THR A 409 4.03 -7.14 2.43
CA THR A 409 3.51 -5.81 2.70
C THR A 409 3.07 -5.15 1.41
N ARG A 410 1.94 -4.47 1.47
CA ARG A 410 1.42 -3.75 0.31
C ARG A 410 2.26 -2.52 0.02
N GLU A 411 2.46 -2.26 -1.25
CA GLU A 411 3.20 -1.11 -1.75
C GLU A 411 2.25 -0.05 -2.29
N LEU A 412 2.53 1.21 -1.98
CA LEU A 412 1.85 2.35 -2.61
C LEU A 412 2.83 3.04 -3.55
N ARG A 413 2.76 2.70 -4.84
CA ARG A 413 3.62 3.22 -5.89
C ARG A 413 2.81 3.81 -7.03
N MET A 414 2.01 4.83 -6.71
CA MET A 414 1.19 5.49 -7.70
C MET A 414 2.00 6.44 -8.56
N GLY A 415 1.64 6.52 -9.84
CA GLY A 415 2.17 7.50 -10.78
C GLY A 415 1.27 8.74 -10.90
N GLY A 416 1.59 9.64 -11.84
CA GLY A 416 0.77 10.82 -12.14
C GLY A 416 0.96 11.96 -11.14
N GLN A 417 -0.10 12.35 -10.43
CA GLN A 417 -0.09 13.41 -9.42
C GLN A 417 0.12 12.87 -7.99
N ALA A 418 0.70 11.67 -7.86
CA ALA A 418 0.99 11.09 -6.56
C ALA A 418 2.00 11.92 -5.78
N LEU A 419 1.74 12.09 -4.50
CA LEU A 419 2.58 12.82 -3.56
C LEU A 419 3.47 11.85 -2.78
N TYR A 420 4.63 12.33 -2.35
CA TYR A 420 5.56 11.57 -1.51
C TYR A 420 5.11 11.59 -0.04
N TYR A 421 5.04 10.42 0.60
CA TYR A 421 4.65 10.27 2.01
C TYR A 421 5.70 9.59 2.91
N GLY A 422 6.89 9.36 2.42
CA GLY A 422 7.95 8.69 3.14
C GLY A 422 8.38 7.37 2.49
N MET A 423 9.01 6.52 3.29
CA MET A 423 9.45 5.19 2.89
C MET A 423 8.70 4.13 3.70
N ASN A 424 8.30 3.05 3.06
CA ASN A 424 7.74 1.88 3.75
C ASN A 424 8.80 1.31 4.73
N ALA A 425 8.44 1.18 6.00
CA ALA A 425 9.37 0.74 7.04
C ALA A 425 9.83 -0.73 6.86
N LEU A 426 9.05 -1.55 6.15
CA LEU A 426 9.33 -2.96 5.89
C LEU A 426 10.14 -3.15 4.61
N SER A 427 9.62 -2.67 3.49
CA SER A 427 10.25 -2.88 2.18
C SER A 427 11.30 -1.83 1.83
N HIS A 428 11.40 -0.74 2.60
CA HIS A 428 12.25 0.42 2.34
C HIS A 428 12.02 1.05 0.96
N ASN A 429 10.85 0.85 0.36
CA ASN A 429 10.44 1.50 -0.87
C ASN A 429 9.75 2.83 -0.60
N VAL A 430 9.81 3.71 -1.59
CA VAL A 430 9.17 5.02 -1.54
C VAL A 430 7.65 4.87 -1.58
N ILE A 431 6.95 5.57 -0.70
CA ILE A 431 5.49 5.64 -0.69
C ILE A 431 5.06 6.85 -1.52
N MET A 432 4.37 6.58 -2.62
CA MET A 432 3.80 7.57 -3.52
C MET A 432 2.30 7.32 -3.62
N ALA A 433 1.47 8.25 -3.19
CA ALA A 433 0.02 8.08 -3.17
C ALA A 433 -0.71 9.35 -3.66
N ASP A 434 -1.85 9.16 -4.32
CA ASP A 434 -2.71 10.24 -4.81
C ASP A 434 -4.03 10.19 -4.03
N ARG A 435 -4.21 11.11 -3.08
CA ARG A 435 -5.41 11.18 -2.24
C ARG A 435 -6.68 11.43 -3.04
N LYS A 436 -6.60 12.10 -4.20
CA LYS A 436 -7.77 12.35 -5.05
C LYS A 436 -8.36 11.08 -5.66
N LYS A 437 -7.61 9.95 -5.65
CA LYS A 437 -8.08 8.64 -6.11
C LYS A 437 -8.84 7.85 -5.04
N LEU A 438 -8.82 8.28 -3.80
CA LEU A 438 -9.60 7.67 -2.72
C LEU A 438 -11.09 7.92 -2.91
N LYS A 439 -11.91 7.02 -2.36
CA LYS A 439 -13.37 7.23 -2.30
C LYS A 439 -13.70 8.49 -1.48
N SER A 440 -12.94 8.71 -0.42
CA SER A 440 -12.95 9.93 0.36
C SER A 440 -11.54 10.50 0.45
N ALA A 441 -11.32 11.67 -0.15
CA ALA A 441 -10.04 12.37 -0.05
C ALA A 441 -9.77 12.99 1.33
N ASN A 442 -10.73 12.89 2.25
CA ASN A 442 -10.62 13.41 3.60
C ASN A 442 -9.43 12.77 4.32
N GLY A 443 -8.67 13.56 5.05
CA GLY A 443 -7.46 13.12 5.73
C GLY A 443 -7.37 13.57 7.18
N MET A 444 -6.65 12.77 7.97
CA MET A 444 -6.31 13.09 9.34
C MET A 444 -4.82 12.87 9.61
N TYR A 445 -4.26 13.78 10.41
CA TYR A 445 -2.92 13.67 10.97
C TYR A 445 -3.04 13.62 12.49
N LEU A 446 -2.76 12.47 13.06
CA LEU A 446 -2.87 12.19 14.49
C LEU A 446 -1.48 11.94 15.08
N GLY A 447 -1.14 12.62 16.16
CA GLY A 447 0.15 12.44 16.80
C GLY A 447 0.34 13.33 18.02
N SER A 448 1.04 12.82 19.01
CA SER A 448 1.42 13.58 20.21
C SER A 448 2.34 14.77 19.86
N THR A 449 2.48 15.69 20.78
CA THR A 449 3.40 16.83 20.64
C THR A 449 4.81 16.33 20.34
N GLY A 450 5.47 16.91 19.32
CA GLY A 450 6.83 16.53 18.90
C GLY A 450 6.92 15.28 18.02
N SER A 451 5.81 14.60 17.70
CA SER A 451 5.81 13.42 16.82
C SER A 451 6.09 13.71 15.34
N GLY A 452 6.03 14.99 14.93
CA GLY A 452 6.21 15.42 13.54
C GLY A 452 4.93 15.66 12.76
N LYS A 453 3.77 15.77 13.44
CA LYS A 453 2.44 16.00 12.82
C LYS A 453 2.44 17.22 11.88
N SER A 454 2.78 18.41 12.39
CA SER A 454 2.80 19.66 11.60
C SER A 454 3.83 19.57 10.47
N PHE A 455 4.97 18.90 10.69
CA PHE A 455 5.99 18.67 9.66
C PHE A 455 5.43 17.84 8.50
N ALA A 456 4.76 16.71 8.80
CA ALA A 456 4.18 15.82 7.78
C ALA A 456 3.11 16.55 6.95
N ALA A 457 2.24 17.36 7.58
CA ALA A 457 1.23 18.14 6.87
C ALA A 457 1.83 19.27 6.03
N LYS A 458 2.82 20.01 6.55
CA LYS A 458 3.55 21.03 5.80
C LYS A 458 4.29 20.44 4.59
N ARG A 459 4.85 19.24 4.72
CA ARG A 459 5.48 18.53 3.61
C ARG A 459 4.46 18.16 2.52
N GLU A 460 3.28 17.65 2.89
CA GLU A 460 2.21 17.40 1.92
C GLU A 460 1.79 18.69 1.23
N LEU A 461 1.55 19.76 1.99
CA LEU A 461 1.20 21.10 1.48
C LEU A 461 2.24 21.60 0.46
N LEU A 462 3.52 21.54 0.80
CA LEU A 462 4.61 21.93 -0.10
C LEU A 462 4.60 21.07 -1.38
N ASN A 463 4.43 19.76 -1.23
CA ASN A 463 4.38 18.84 -2.37
C ASN A 463 3.19 19.18 -3.30
N VAL A 464 2.00 19.44 -2.74
CA VAL A 464 0.82 19.92 -3.48
C VAL A 464 1.13 21.22 -4.23
N PHE A 465 1.75 22.17 -3.54
CA PHE A 465 2.13 23.47 -4.14
C PHE A 465 3.10 23.31 -5.31
N LEU A 466 4.10 22.43 -5.19
CA LEU A 466 5.11 22.25 -6.22
C LEU A 466 4.61 21.43 -7.43
N THR A 467 3.66 20.50 -7.23
CA THR A 467 3.26 19.49 -8.25
C THR A 467 1.91 19.73 -8.89
N THR A 468 1.04 20.56 -8.29
CA THR A 468 -0.31 20.83 -8.79
C THR A 468 -0.55 22.33 -8.97
N ASN A 469 -1.69 22.70 -9.53
CA ASN A 469 -2.19 24.09 -9.56
C ASN A 469 -3.40 24.28 -8.63
N ASP A 470 -3.62 23.35 -7.71
CA ASP A 470 -4.72 23.41 -6.76
C ASP A 470 -4.57 24.58 -5.80
N ARG A 471 -5.68 25.05 -5.23
CA ARG A 471 -5.67 26.06 -4.18
C ARG A 471 -5.41 25.41 -2.82
N ILE A 472 -4.80 26.17 -1.93
CA ILE A 472 -4.44 25.72 -0.58
C ILE A 472 -4.96 26.73 0.43
N VAL A 473 -5.72 26.26 1.40
CA VAL A 473 -6.21 27.07 2.52
C VAL A 473 -5.76 26.44 3.83
N ILE A 474 -5.17 27.24 4.69
CA ILE A 474 -4.61 26.83 5.98
C ILE A 474 -5.34 27.59 7.09
N VAL A 475 -5.91 26.89 8.04
CA VAL A 475 -6.42 27.44 9.29
C VAL A 475 -5.41 27.12 10.39
N ASP A 476 -4.69 28.12 10.84
CA ASP A 476 -3.52 28.03 11.71
C ASP A 476 -3.73 28.83 13.00
N PRO A 477 -4.37 28.26 14.02
CA PRO A 477 -4.65 28.97 15.26
C PRO A 477 -3.41 29.42 16.06
N MET A 478 -2.27 28.75 15.81
CA MET A 478 -1.04 28.99 16.59
C MET A 478 0.05 29.76 15.81
N GLY A 479 -0.11 29.93 14.50
CA GLY A 479 0.86 30.61 13.64
C GLY A 479 2.06 29.78 13.23
N GLU A 480 1.97 28.44 13.32
CA GLU A 480 3.06 27.53 12.98
C GLU A 480 3.35 27.46 11.48
N TYR A 481 2.37 27.74 10.61
CA TYR A 481 2.49 27.68 9.16
C TYR A 481 2.93 28.99 8.52
N VAL A 482 2.95 30.10 9.27
CA VAL A 482 3.25 31.44 8.75
C VAL A 482 4.60 31.51 8.03
N PRO A 483 5.72 30.97 8.56
CA PRO A 483 7.01 31.02 7.85
C PRO A 483 6.93 30.35 6.47
N LEU A 484 6.40 29.14 6.38
CA LEU A 484 6.19 28.42 5.13
C LEU A 484 5.24 29.18 4.20
N ALA A 485 4.11 29.65 4.72
CA ALA A 485 3.12 30.42 3.94
C ALA A 485 3.73 31.66 3.30
N ARG A 486 4.49 32.45 4.06
CA ARG A 486 5.20 33.63 3.52
C ARG A 486 6.20 33.26 2.45
N ARG A 487 6.97 32.20 2.66
CA ARG A 487 7.96 31.72 1.67
C ARG A 487 7.28 31.30 0.36
N LEU A 488 6.06 30.75 0.42
CA LEU A 488 5.26 30.37 -0.75
C LEU A 488 4.48 31.54 -1.36
N GLY A 489 4.71 32.79 -0.92
CA GLY A 489 3.98 33.95 -1.40
C GLY A 489 2.48 33.92 -1.04
N ALA A 490 2.12 33.23 0.04
CA ALA A 490 0.75 33.10 0.49
C ALA A 490 0.19 34.44 1.01
N GLN A 491 -1.12 34.60 0.86
CA GLN A 491 -1.85 35.64 1.58
C GLN A 491 -2.04 35.18 3.04
N VAL A 492 -1.37 35.87 3.97
CA VAL A 492 -1.54 35.64 5.40
C VAL A 492 -2.58 36.62 5.95
N ILE A 493 -3.70 36.06 6.44
CA ILE A 493 -4.82 36.81 7.01
C ILE A 493 -4.77 36.63 8.52
N GLU A 494 -4.35 37.65 9.23
CA GLU A 494 -4.31 37.62 10.69
C GLU A 494 -5.63 38.16 11.27
N ILE A 495 -6.33 37.35 12.03
CA ILE A 495 -7.55 37.68 12.75
C ILE A 495 -7.18 37.83 14.23
N ALA A 496 -7.19 39.06 14.73
CA ALA A 496 -6.84 39.44 16.10
C ALA A 496 -7.73 40.60 16.56
N PRO A 497 -7.90 40.80 17.85
CA PRO A 497 -8.73 41.91 18.36
C PRO A 497 -8.33 43.29 17.86
N ASP A 498 -7.04 43.51 17.57
CA ASP A 498 -6.44 44.71 17.07
C ASP A 498 -6.10 44.71 15.57
N SER A 499 -6.49 43.64 14.87
CA SER A 499 -6.24 43.46 13.44
C SER A 499 -7.21 44.31 12.59
N PRO A 500 -6.77 44.85 11.46
CA PRO A 500 -7.65 45.50 10.49
C PRO A 500 -8.49 44.52 9.68
N ASN A 501 -8.24 43.19 9.80
CA ASN A 501 -8.92 42.15 9.05
C ASN A 501 -10.17 41.70 9.82
N HIS A 502 -11.29 41.66 9.11
CA HIS A 502 -12.58 41.29 9.69
C HIS A 502 -13.25 40.20 8.84
N LEU A 503 -13.91 39.29 9.53
CA LEU A 503 -14.78 38.25 8.95
C LEU A 503 -16.18 38.43 9.53
N ASN A 504 -17.17 38.58 8.65
CA ASN A 504 -18.57 38.68 9.05
C ASN A 504 -19.19 37.28 9.11
N PRO A 505 -19.61 36.77 10.26
CA PRO A 505 -20.29 35.47 10.36
C PRO A 505 -21.66 35.46 9.66
N MET A 506 -22.21 36.64 9.35
CA MET A 506 -23.47 36.79 8.66
C MET A 506 -23.32 36.79 7.13
N ASP A 507 -22.13 36.67 6.55
CA ASP A 507 -21.96 36.59 5.10
C ASP A 507 -22.61 35.31 4.55
N ILE A 508 -23.38 35.49 3.45
CA ILE A 508 -24.13 34.42 2.78
C ILE A 508 -24.01 34.55 1.26
N GLN A 509 -23.91 33.44 0.58
CA GLN A 509 -23.98 33.35 -0.87
C GLN A 509 -25.34 32.74 -1.28
N LEU A 510 -26.28 33.58 -1.72
CA LEU A 510 -27.63 33.16 -2.07
C LEU A 510 -27.71 32.35 -3.37
N ASN A 511 -26.69 32.41 -4.25
CA ASN A 511 -26.68 31.77 -5.56
C ASN A 511 -26.07 30.36 -5.53
N MET A 512 -26.37 29.55 -4.51
CA MET A 512 -25.90 28.16 -4.44
C MET A 512 -26.79 27.25 -5.33
N ASN A 513 -26.20 26.67 -6.34
CA ASN A 513 -26.79 25.58 -7.11
C ASN A 513 -26.55 24.23 -6.40
N GLY A 514 -27.44 23.79 -5.54
CA GLY A 514 -27.34 22.47 -4.89
C GLY A 514 -28.39 22.32 -3.82
N GLY A 515 -29.34 21.48 -3.99
CA GLY A 515 -30.38 20.84 -3.17
C GLY A 515 -30.79 21.38 -1.79
N GLU A 516 -29.96 22.12 -1.08
CA GLU A 516 -30.26 22.70 0.24
C GLU A 516 -30.36 24.22 0.14
N SER A 517 -31.27 24.81 0.89
CA SER A 517 -31.45 26.27 0.95
C SER A 517 -30.23 26.92 1.62
N PRO A 518 -29.53 27.88 0.95
CA PRO A 518 -28.41 28.62 1.54
C PRO A 518 -28.76 29.23 2.89
N LEU A 519 -30.02 29.72 3.04
CA LEU A 519 -30.50 30.31 4.28
C LEU A 519 -30.61 29.27 5.40
N SER A 520 -31.04 28.04 5.09
CA SER A 520 -31.09 26.97 6.09
C SER A 520 -29.68 26.59 6.60
N MET A 521 -28.72 26.45 5.70
CA MET A 521 -27.33 26.18 6.09
C MET A 521 -26.75 27.31 6.92
N LYS A 522 -27.04 28.57 6.57
CA LYS A 522 -26.62 29.73 7.36
C LYS A 522 -27.31 29.78 8.74
N ALA A 523 -28.59 29.39 8.83
CA ALA A 523 -29.28 29.29 10.10
C ALA A 523 -28.64 28.20 11.00
N ASP A 524 -28.29 27.04 10.47
CA ASP A 524 -27.60 25.99 11.21
C ASP A 524 -26.23 26.43 11.70
N PHE A 525 -25.46 27.16 10.86
CA PHE A 525 -24.22 27.76 11.27
C PHE A 525 -24.40 28.76 12.42
N LEU A 526 -25.37 29.68 12.32
CA LEU A 526 -25.63 30.67 13.34
C LEU A 526 -26.19 30.08 14.64
N LEU A 527 -26.97 29.01 14.57
CA LEU A 527 -27.37 28.22 15.74
C LEU A 527 -26.16 27.66 16.47
N SER A 528 -25.22 27.04 15.73
CA SER A 528 -23.99 26.50 16.33
C SER A 528 -23.07 27.60 16.88
N LEU A 529 -23.03 28.78 16.24
CA LEU A 529 -22.31 29.96 16.74
C LEU A 529 -22.91 30.50 18.04
N CYS A 530 -24.25 30.61 18.09
CA CYS A 530 -24.95 31.03 19.32
C CYS A 530 -24.75 30.04 20.47
N GLU A 531 -24.68 28.72 20.18
CA GLU A 531 -24.37 27.71 21.20
C GLU A 531 -22.96 27.90 21.77
N LEU A 532 -21.95 28.16 20.93
CA LEU A 532 -20.59 28.45 21.38
C LEU A 532 -20.52 29.73 22.25
N ILE A 533 -21.33 30.74 21.92
CA ILE A 533 -21.36 32.03 22.64
C ILE A 533 -22.09 31.91 23.99
N LEU A 534 -23.25 31.22 24.00
CA LEU A 534 -23.99 31.03 25.24
C LEU A 534 -23.26 30.13 26.23
N GLY A 535 -22.54 29.13 25.73
CA GLY A 535 -21.85 28.15 26.55
C GLY A 535 -22.79 27.25 27.36
N GLY A 536 -22.23 26.29 28.06
CA GLY A 536 -22.95 25.41 28.96
C GLY A 536 -22.99 23.95 28.49
N LYS A 537 -23.25 23.02 29.43
CA LYS A 537 -23.24 21.58 29.15
C LYS A 537 -24.50 21.09 28.42
N GLU A 538 -25.57 21.84 28.47
CA GLU A 538 -26.89 21.44 27.94
C GLU A 538 -27.17 22.00 26.53
N GLY A 539 -26.28 22.84 25.97
CA GLY A 539 -26.46 23.49 24.68
C GLY A 539 -27.66 24.46 24.62
N LEU A 540 -28.08 24.81 23.40
CA LEU A 540 -29.27 25.66 23.18
C LEU A 540 -30.55 24.90 23.49
N GLN A 541 -31.43 25.51 24.26
CA GLN A 541 -32.79 25.01 24.55
C GLN A 541 -33.65 25.04 23.26
N PRO A 542 -34.67 24.17 23.13
CA PRO A 542 -35.53 24.15 21.94
C PRO A 542 -36.20 25.49 21.59
N ILE A 543 -36.60 26.28 22.63
CA ILE A 543 -37.20 27.59 22.43
C ILE A 543 -36.18 28.58 21.91
N GLU A 544 -34.95 28.57 22.44
CA GLU A 544 -33.85 29.40 21.96
C GLU A 544 -33.52 29.14 20.50
N ARG A 545 -33.46 27.85 20.07
CA ARG A 545 -33.26 27.46 18.68
C ARG A 545 -34.33 28.02 17.76
N THR A 546 -35.59 27.89 18.16
CA THR A 546 -36.74 28.39 17.37
C THR A 546 -36.68 29.91 17.22
N VAL A 547 -36.37 30.63 18.30
CA VAL A 547 -36.30 32.08 18.28
C VAL A 547 -35.10 32.56 17.42
N ILE A 548 -33.93 31.94 17.55
CA ILE A 548 -32.77 32.26 16.71
C ILE A 548 -33.10 32.04 15.24
N ASP A 549 -33.66 30.87 14.84
CA ASP A 549 -34.02 30.57 13.46
C ASP A 549 -34.99 31.59 12.88
N ARG A 550 -36.01 31.98 13.67
CA ARG A 550 -36.99 33.01 13.29
C ARG A 550 -36.33 34.35 13.05
N CYS A 551 -35.44 34.81 13.97
CA CYS A 551 -34.74 36.08 13.84
C CYS A 551 -33.77 36.04 12.64
N VAL A 552 -33.05 34.96 12.43
CA VAL A 552 -32.18 34.78 11.25
C VAL A 552 -32.97 34.96 9.96
N ARG A 553 -34.13 34.32 9.82
CA ARG A 553 -34.98 34.46 8.62
C ARG A 553 -35.46 35.89 8.44
N GLN A 554 -35.77 36.61 9.52
CA GLN A 554 -36.21 37.98 9.48
C GLN A 554 -35.10 38.92 9.02
N VAL A 555 -33.91 38.75 9.56
CA VAL A 555 -32.73 39.58 9.23
C VAL A 555 -32.33 39.44 7.76
N TYR A 556 -32.41 38.22 7.19
CA TYR A 556 -32.11 37.96 5.78
C TYR A 556 -33.31 38.18 4.81
N ARG A 557 -34.45 38.64 5.29
CA ARG A 557 -35.67 38.75 4.46
C ARG A 557 -35.49 39.63 3.23
N GLU A 558 -34.86 40.77 3.35
CA GLU A 558 -34.63 41.71 2.26
C GLU A 558 -33.71 41.11 1.19
N MET A 559 -32.65 40.42 1.60
CA MET A 559 -31.72 39.72 0.69
C MET A 559 -32.41 38.54 0.00
N ALA A 560 -33.25 37.76 0.73
CA ALA A 560 -33.98 36.63 0.18
C ALA A 560 -35.04 37.05 -0.85
N LEU A 561 -35.57 38.26 -0.74
CA LEU A 561 -36.49 38.88 -1.70
C LEU A 561 -35.78 39.52 -2.89
N GLY A 562 -34.45 39.55 -2.91
CA GLY A 562 -33.66 40.12 -4.01
C GLY A 562 -33.79 41.63 -4.17
N LEU A 563 -34.00 42.37 -3.10
CA LEU A 563 -34.12 43.86 -3.15
C LEU A 563 -32.77 44.47 -3.53
N GLU A 564 -32.74 45.39 -4.48
CA GLU A 564 -31.50 45.99 -5.07
C GLU A 564 -30.56 46.68 -4.06
N ASN A 565 -31.07 47.06 -2.89
CA ASN A 565 -30.28 47.75 -1.85
C ASN A 565 -30.11 46.91 -0.58
N ALA A 566 -30.39 45.60 -0.60
CA ALA A 566 -30.23 44.72 0.55
C ALA A 566 -28.74 44.59 0.90
N LYS A 567 -28.36 45.03 2.09
CA LYS A 567 -26.99 44.88 2.62
C LYS A 567 -26.87 43.55 3.37
N THR A 568 -25.67 42.96 3.31
CA THR A 568 -25.34 41.83 4.17
C THR A 568 -25.45 42.21 5.64
N PRO A 569 -26.27 41.51 6.44
CA PRO A 569 -26.44 41.87 7.85
C PRO A 569 -25.15 41.65 8.66
N LEU A 570 -25.09 42.30 9.82
CA LEU A 570 -24.07 42.09 10.85
C LEU A 570 -24.64 41.33 12.03
N LEU A 571 -23.80 40.86 12.94
CA LEU A 571 -24.26 40.31 14.24
C LEU A 571 -25.13 41.27 15.03
N GLN A 572 -24.87 42.58 14.89
CA GLN A 572 -25.70 43.63 15.46
C GLN A 572 -27.17 43.52 15.01
N ASP A 573 -27.43 43.26 13.73
CA ASP A 573 -28.78 43.15 13.19
C ASP A 573 -29.52 41.97 13.82
N LEU A 574 -28.85 40.84 14.02
CA LEU A 574 -29.39 39.69 14.72
C LEU A 574 -29.68 39.99 16.20
N TYR A 575 -28.74 40.68 16.87
CA TYR A 575 -28.91 41.11 18.26
C TYR A 575 -30.12 42.01 18.42
N GLU A 576 -30.26 43.01 17.56
CA GLU A 576 -31.43 43.93 17.59
C GLU A 576 -32.74 43.22 17.30
N GLU A 577 -32.75 42.25 16.40
CA GLU A 577 -33.97 41.50 16.09
C GLU A 577 -34.38 40.55 17.24
N LEU A 578 -33.39 39.99 17.97
CA LEU A 578 -33.63 39.17 19.16
C LEU A 578 -34.24 40.02 20.30
N LEU A 579 -33.79 41.28 20.46
CA LEU A 579 -34.34 42.18 21.49
C LEU A 579 -35.83 42.56 21.23
N LYS A 580 -36.31 42.47 19.99
CA LYS A 580 -37.72 42.71 19.62
C LYS A 580 -38.65 41.55 19.93
N GLN A 581 -38.10 40.37 20.23
CA GLN A 581 -38.91 39.18 20.50
C GLN A 581 -39.48 39.22 21.93
N PRO A 582 -40.72 38.73 22.12
CA PRO A 582 -41.36 38.75 23.45
C PRO A 582 -40.86 37.69 24.41
N GLU A 583 -40.20 36.61 23.93
CA GLU A 583 -39.77 35.49 24.74
C GLU A 583 -38.55 35.87 25.61
N PRO A 584 -38.53 35.47 26.90
CA PRO A 584 -37.41 35.73 27.79
C PRO A 584 -36.12 35.02 27.34
N GLU A 585 -36.25 33.91 26.65
CA GLU A 585 -35.13 33.17 26.05
C GLU A 585 -34.44 33.97 24.96
N ALA A 586 -35.19 34.74 24.15
CA ALA A 586 -34.64 35.67 23.17
C ALA A 586 -33.74 36.71 23.81
N LYS A 587 -34.19 37.26 24.93
CA LYS A 587 -33.43 38.26 25.69
C LYS A 587 -32.14 37.67 26.31
N ARG A 588 -32.21 36.39 26.76
CA ARG A 588 -31.02 35.68 27.24
C ARG A 588 -29.98 35.51 26.13
N VAL A 589 -30.39 35.09 24.91
CA VAL A 589 -29.52 34.98 23.75
C VAL A 589 -28.96 36.34 23.36
N ALA A 590 -29.82 37.39 23.31
CA ALA A 590 -29.34 38.75 23.02
C ALA A 590 -28.28 39.24 24.02
N THR A 591 -28.54 39.05 25.33
CA THR A 591 -27.54 39.44 26.35
C THR A 591 -26.20 38.72 26.20
N ALA A 592 -26.20 37.45 25.77
CA ALA A 592 -24.93 36.76 25.50
C ALA A 592 -24.24 37.27 24.23
N LEU A 593 -25.00 37.68 23.21
CA LEU A 593 -24.46 38.26 21.97
C LEU A 593 -23.96 39.70 22.18
N GLU A 594 -24.47 40.47 23.18
CA GLU A 594 -24.11 41.85 23.41
C GLU A 594 -22.59 42.06 23.51
N LEU A 595 -21.86 41.16 24.18
CA LEU A 595 -20.40 41.20 24.31
C LEU A 595 -19.68 41.21 22.95
N TYR A 596 -20.26 40.54 21.95
CA TYR A 596 -19.67 40.36 20.59
C TYR A 596 -20.24 41.38 19.58
N CYS A 597 -21.29 42.15 19.93
CA CYS A 597 -21.87 43.17 19.08
C CYS A 597 -21.43 44.58 19.49
N THR A 598 -21.75 44.97 20.73
CA THR A 598 -21.48 46.29 21.27
C THR A 598 -20.42 46.31 22.35
N GLY A 599 -20.05 45.15 22.87
CA GLY A 599 -19.05 44.95 23.90
C GLY A 599 -17.59 44.92 23.41
N SER A 600 -16.67 44.56 24.30
CA SER A 600 -15.22 44.55 24.05
C SER A 600 -14.73 43.49 23.08
N LEU A 601 -15.57 42.51 22.68
CA LEU A 601 -15.21 41.41 21.74
C LEU A 601 -15.94 41.54 20.38
N ASN A 602 -16.13 42.77 19.89
CA ASN A 602 -16.89 43.05 18.66
C ASN A 602 -16.12 42.77 17.36
N LEU A 603 -15.03 42.01 17.39
CA LEU A 603 -14.16 41.66 16.27
C LEU A 603 -14.93 41.14 15.04
N PHE A 604 -16.03 40.44 15.27
CA PHE A 604 -16.85 39.80 14.20
C PHE A 604 -18.11 40.62 13.88
N ASN A 605 -18.25 41.80 14.36
CA ASN A 605 -19.37 42.72 14.06
C ASN A 605 -18.99 43.79 13.03
N HIS A 606 -18.23 43.39 12.02
CA HIS A 606 -17.80 44.24 10.91
C HIS A 606 -18.01 43.50 9.58
N HIS A 607 -18.20 44.26 8.50
CA HIS A 607 -18.23 43.63 7.17
C HIS A 607 -16.89 42.99 6.80
N THR A 608 -16.93 41.84 6.16
CA THR A 608 -15.74 41.16 5.68
C THR A 608 -14.97 42.05 4.73
N ASN A 609 -13.69 42.24 5.00
CA ASN A 609 -12.78 43.05 4.18
C ASN A 609 -11.59 42.26 3.65
N VAL A 610 -11.58 40.94 3.86
CA VAL A 610 -10.55 40.02 3.36
C VAL A 610 -11.09 39.18 2.19
N GLN A 611 -10.21 38.85 1.24
CA GLN A 611 -10.53 38.03 0.07
C GLN A 611 -9.60 36.83 0.00
N THR A 612 -10.08 35.70 -0.54
CA THR A 612 -9.32 34.46 -0.74
C THR A 612 -8.85 34.31 -2.18
N SER A 613 -8.38 35.39 -2.80
CA SER A 613 -8.01 35.40 -4.22
C SER A 613 -6.68 34.72 -4.52
N ASN A 614 -5.80 34.59 -3.52
CA ASN A 614 -4.48 33.99 -3.69
C ASN A 614 -4.57 32.45 -3.79
N ARG A 615 -3.61 31.85 -4.47
CA ARG A 615 -3.51 30.39 -4.58
C ARG A 615 -3.30 29.72 -3.21
N VAL A 616 -2.54 30.34 -2.32
CA VAL A 616 -2.32 29.88 -0.94
C VAL A 616 -2.82 30.97 0.02
N VAL A 617 -3.71 30.59 0.90
CA VAL A 617 -4.27 31.46 1.95
C VAL A 617 -4.00 30.84 3.30
N CYS A 618 -3.41 31.58 4.22
CA CYS A 618 -3.16 31.17 5.60
C CYS A 618 -3.91 32.10 6.55
N ILE A 619 -4.87 31.57 7.29
CA ILE A 619 -5.66 32.33 8.26
C ILE A 619 -5.12 32.01 9.65
N VAL A 620 -4.64 33.05 10.34
CA VAL A 620 -3.99 32.95 11.64
C VAL A 620 -4.86 33.60 12.69
N LEU A 621 -5.08 32.90 13.80
CA LEU A 621 -5.89 33.41 14.93
C LEU A 621 -4.99 33.77 16.09
N LYS A 622 -4.72 35.08 16.27
CA LYS A 622 -3.69 35.59 17.19
C LYS A 622 -4.28 36.43 18.33
N GLY A 623 -3.61 36.48 19.46
CA GLY A 623 -3.98 37.38 20.57
C GLY A 623 -5.32 37.08 21.22
N MET A 624 -5.88 35.87 21.07
CA MET A 624 -7.21 35.55 21.58
C MET A 624 -7.13 34.56 22.75
N GLY A 625 -7.98 34.79 23.76
CA GLY A 625 -8.23 33.82 24.80
C GLY A 625 -8.92 32.56 24.24
N GLU A 626 -8.93 31.46 25.00
CA GLU A 626 -9.41 30.15 24.54
C GLU A 626 -10.85 30.20 24.01
N ASN A 627 -11.77 30.88 24.70
CA ASN A 627 -13.16 30.96 24.28
C ASN A 627 -13.34 31.75 22.97
N LEU A 628 -12.70 32.93 22.84
CA LEU A 628 -12.79 33.70 21.60
C LEU A 628 -12.15 32.96 20.43
N ARG A 629 -11.08 32.19 20.68
CA ARG A 629 -10.43 31.38 19.66
C ARG A 629 -11.35 30.30 19.09
N LYS A 630 -12.18 29.62 19.93
CA LYS A 630 -13.19 28.65 19.45
C LYS A 630 -14.18 29.30 18.49
N ILE A 631 -14.70 30.47 18.86
CA ILE A 631 -15.63 31.25 18.04
C ILE A 631 -14.96 31.65 16.72
N ALA A 632 -13.75 32.20 16.81
CA ALA A 632 -12.97 32.60 15.65
C ALA A 632 -12.69 31.44 14.70
N MET A 633 -12.34 30.24 15.21
CA MET A 633 -12.16 29.04 14.40
C MET A 633 -13.46 28.64 13.70
N HIS A 634 -14.58 28.68 14.40
CA HIS A 634 -15.88 28.33 13.81
C HIS A 634 -16.25 29.29 12.66
N ILE A 635 -16.10 30.58 12.85
CA ILE A 635 -16.34 31.62 11.83
C ILE A 635 -15.38 31.46 10.65
N THR A 636 -14.11 31.23 10.93
CA THR A 636 -13.07 31.00 9.90
C THR A 636 -13.38 29.78 9.04
N ASN A 637 -13.86 28.70 9.65
CA ASN A 637 -14.22 27.48 8.90
C ASN A 637 -15.42 27.67 8.00
N GLU A 638 -16.41 28.46 8.42
CA GLU A 638 -17.52 28.86 7.53
C GLU A 638 -16.99 29.66 6.33
N PHE A 639 -16.08 30.60 6.57
CA PHE A 639 -15.45 31.40 5.51
C PHE A 639 -14.64 30.52 4.53
N VAL A 640 -13.89 29.54 5.05
CA VAL A 640 -13.16 28.55 4.23
C VAL A 640 -14.13 27.71 3.40
N THR A 641 -15.27 27.32 3.96
CA THR A 641 -16.28 26.54 3.27
C THR A 641 -16.85 27.32 2.06
N GLN A 642 -17.09 28.61 2.22
CA GLN A 642 -17.51 29.49 1.14
C GLN A 642 -16.41 29.62 0.06
N ALA A 643 -15.15 29.78 0.46
CA ALA A 643 -14.04 29.83 -0.49
C ALA A 643 -13.86 28.52 -1.29
N VAL A 644 -14.09 27.36 -0.66
CA VAL A 644 -14.08 26.05 -1.35
C VAL A 644 -15.19 25.98 -2.39
N ASP A 645 -16.37 26.53 -2.07
CA ASP A 645 -17.51 26.54 -2.99
C ASP A 645 -17.22 27.41 -4.23
N GLU A 646 -16.60 28.55 -4.04
CA GLU A 646 -16.14 29.43 -5.13
C GLU A 646 -15.12 28.72 -6.02
N ASN A 647 -14.13 28.07 -5.43
CA ASN A 647 -13.11 27.33 -6.18
C ASN A 647 -13.71 26.15 -6.96
N TYR A 648 -14.65 25.42 -6.35
CA TYR A 648 -15.38 24.34 -7.03
C TYR A 648 -16.12 24.82 -8.27
N ARG A 649 -16.80 25.97 -8.18
CA ARG A 649 -17.47 26.61 -9.34
C ARG A 649 -16.47 27.02 -10.42
N ALA A 650 -15.28 27.43 -10.02
CA ALA A 650 -14.19 27.74 -10.94
C ALA A 650 -13.49 26.49 -11.50
N GLY A 651 -13.92 25.28 -11.13
CA GLY A 651 -13.31 24.01 -11.58
C GLY A 651 -11.93 23.73 -10.97
N VAL A 652 -11.62 24.32 -9.82
CA VAL A 652 -10.31 24.19 -9.15
C VAL A 652 -10.47 23.41 -7.86
N ALA A 653 -9.66 22.37 -7.65
CA ALA A 653 -9.61 21.62 -6.40
C ALA A 653 -8.96 22.47 -5.29
N THR A 654 -9.40 22.25 -4.04
CA THR A 654 -8.89 22.97 -2.88
C THR A 654 -8.39 22.00 -1.82
N TRP A 655 -7.16 22.21 -1.34
CA TRP A 655 -6.60 21.51 -0.18
C TRP A 655 -6.78 22.38 1.05
N CYS A 656 -7.43 21.83 2.07
CA CYS A 656 -7.70 22.57 3.31
C CYS A 656 -7.01 21.89 4.49
N TYR A 657 -6.21 22.63 5.24
CA TYR A 657 -5.52 22.16 6.43
C TYR A 657 -6.09 22.86 7.67
N PHE A 658 -6.69 22.10 8.58
CA PHE A 658 -7.28 22.61 9.83
C PHE A 658 -6.43 22.13 11.00
N ASP A 659 -5.60 23.00 11.54
CA ASP A 659 -4.81 22.67 12.73
C ASP A 659 -5.63 22.83 14.01
N GLU A 660 -5.24 22.11 15.07
CA GLU A 660 -5.94 22.04 16.35
C GLU A 660 -7.45 21.71 16.21
N PHE A 661 -7.80 20.85 15.26
CA PHE A 661 -9.17 20.54 14.87
C PHE A 661 -10.06 20.05 16.03
N HIS A 662 -9.47 19.39 17.06
CA HIS A 662 -10.20 18.90 18.23
C HIS A 662 -10.94 20.00 19.01
N VAL A 663 -10.48 21.27 18.90
CA VAL A 663 -11.11 22.41 19.59
C VAL A 663 -12.56 22.59 19.14
N LEU A 664 -12.86 22.28 17.86
CA LEU A 664 -14.18 22.41 17.25
C LEU A 664 -15.14 21.25 17.56
N LEU A 665 -14.63 20.17 18.13
CA LEU A 665 -15.38 18.95 18.35
C LEU A 665 -15.86 18.76 19.80
N ARG A 666 -15.54 19.69 20.67
CA ARG A 666 -15.89 19.61 22.11
C ARG A 666 -17.37 19.89 22.39
N ASP A 667 -18.00 20.72 21.57
CA ASP A 667 -19.40 21.12 21.71
C ASP A 667 -20.27 20.37 20.71
N GLN A 668 -21.41 19.84 21.13
CA GLN A 668 -22.22 18.88 20.35
C GLN A 668 -22.76 19.44 19.05
N LEU A 669 -23.34 20.65 19.04
CA LEU A 669 -23.85 21.26 17.80
C LEU A 669 -22.74 21.61 16.84
N THR A 670 -21.63 22.12 17.35
CA THR A 670 -20.44 22.43 16.55
C THR A 670 -19.87 21.18 15.91
N ALA A 671 -19.77 20.07 16.66
CA ALA A 671 -19.32 18.79 16.14
C ALA A 671 -20.26 18.28 15.04
N SER A 672 -21.59 18.33 15.26
CA SER A 672 -22.59 17.93 14.26
C SER A 672 -22.53 18.78 13.00
N TYR A 673 -22.36 20.09 13.14
CA TYR A 673 -22.15 21.01 12.01
C TYR A 673 -20.89 20.62 11.21
N PHE A 674 -19.79 20.36 11.90
CA PHE A 674 -18.55 19.95 11.24
C PHE A 674 -18.65 18.63 10.52
N VAL A 675 -19.35 17.63 11.05
CA VAL A 675 -19.62 16.37 10.34
C VAL A 675 -20.36 16.62 9.03
N ALA A 676 -21.33 17.52 9.02
CA ALA A 676 -22.08 17.89 7.82
C ALA A 676 -21.17 18.60 6.81
N VAL A 677 -20.38 19.59 7.25
CA VAL A 677 -19.41 20.31 6.43
C VAL A 677 -18.35 19.37 5.86
N TRP A 678 -17.80 18.44 6.67
CA TRP A 678 -16.80 17.47 6.25
C TRP A 678 -17.29 16.58 5.09
N LYS A 679 -18.54 16.14 5.18
CA LYS A 679 -19.19 15.38 4.09
C LYS A 679 -19.44 16.23 2.84
N MET A 680 -19.80 17.50 3.03
CA MET A 680 -20.05 18.44 1.93
C MET A 680 -18.77 18.81 1.19
N LEU A 681 -17.68 19.10 1.90
CA LEU A 681 -16.38 19.48 1.33
C LEU A 681 -15.88 18.42 0.33
N ARG A 682 -16.06 17.13 0.65
CA ARG A 682 -15.73 16.02 -0.25
C ARG A 682 -16.45 16.13 -1.60
N LYS A 683 -17.75 16.46 -1.60
CA LYS A 683 -18.57 16.58 -2.82
C LYS A 683 -18.16 17.76 -3.69
N LYS A 684 -17.46 18.74 -3.12
CA LYS A 684 -17.01 19.98 -3.78
C LYS A 684 -15.52 19.92 -4.18
N GLY A 685 -14.96 18.73 -4.39
CA GLY A 685 -13.57 18.57 -4.83
C GLY A 685 -12.54 19.10 -3.83
N CYS A 686 -12.90 19.24 -2.56
CA CYS A 686 -11.99 19.61 -1.51
C CYS A 686 -11.26 18.37 -0.98
N VAL A 687 -9.98 18.54 -0.62
CA VAL A 687 -9.14 17.56 0.05
C VAL A 687 -8.82 18.09 1.46
N PRO A 688 -9.75 17.94 2.41
CA PRO A 688 -9.57 18.47 3.76
C PRO A 688 -8.64 17.56 4.57
N SER A 689 -7.84 18.18 5.43
CA SER A 689 -6.92 17.53 6.37
C SER A 689 -7.12 18.11 7.76
N ALA A 690 -7.54 17.28 8.71
CA ALA A 690 -7.66 17.64 10.11
C ALA A 690 -6.40 17.22 10.88
N LEU A 691 -5.82 18.15 11.64
CA LEU A 691 -4.66 17.87 12.47
C LEU A 691 -5.04 17.98 13.94
N THR A 692 -4.69 16.97 14.73
CA THR A 692 -4.92 17.03 16.18
C THR A 692 -3.89 16.20 16.94
N GLN A 693 -3.58 16.66 18.13
CA GLN A 693 -2.73 15.94 19.11
C GLN A 693 -3.56 15.26 20.20
N ASN A 694 -4.83 15.59 20.33
CA ASN A 694 -5.70 15.04 21.36
C ASN A 694 -6.70 14.03 20.76
N VAL A 695 -6.27 12.79 20.70
CA VAL A 695 -7.08 11.68 20.18
C VAL A 695 -8.22 11.34 21.13
N LYS A 696 -8.02 11.48 22.43
CA LYS A 696 -9.04 11.13 23.43
C LYS A 696 -10.27 12.04 23.33
N ASP A 697 -10.06 13.35 23.17
CA ASP A 697 -11.16 14.30 22.93
C ASP A 697 -11.86 13.99 21.58
N LEU A 698 -11.08 13.59 20.58
CA LEU A 698 -11.60 13.19 19.27
C LEU A 698 -12.54 11.99 19.36
N LEU A 699 -12.23 11.00 20.18
CA LEU A 699 -12.99 9.75 20.27
C LEU A 699 -14.12 9.77 21.34
N ALA A 700 -14.30 10.89 22.01
CA ALA A 700 -15.27 11.01 23.08
C ALA A 700 -16.74 11.16 22.61
N SER A 701 -16.97 11.49 21.32
CA SER A 701 -18.33 11.68 20.78
C SER A 701 -18.64 10.72 19.64
N ALA A 702 -19.93 10.31 19.53
CA ALA A 702 -20.44 9.47 18.45
C ALA A 702 -20.35 10.15 17.08
N GLU A 703 -20.45 11.48 17.04
CA GLU A 703 -20.35 12.29 15.82
C GLU A 703 -18.96 12.17 15.20
N ILE A 704 -17.93 11.97 16.01
CA ILE A 704 -16.54 11.87 15.56
C ILE A 704 -16.22 10.50 14.97
N SER A 705 -16.82 9.43 15.47
CA SER A 705 -16.75 8.13 14.79
C SER A 705 -17.19 8.26 13.33
N ASN A 706 -18.21 9.09 13.05
CA ASN A 706 -18.64 9.38 11.67
C ASN A 706 -17.58 10.10 10.83
N ILE A 707 -16.73 10.95 11.43
CA ILE A 707 -15.65 11.62 10.70
C ILE A 707 -14.55 10.61 10.36
N LEU A 708 -14.17 9.76 11.31
CA LEU A 708 -13.18 8.68 11.12
C LEU A 708 -13.64 7.69 10.04
N ASP A 709 -14.89 7.24 10.11
CA ASP A 709 -15.47 6.32 9.13
C ASP A 709 -15.55 6.89 7.70
N ASN A 710 -15.52 8.23 7.57
CA ASN A 710 -15.52 8.94 6.29
C ASN A 710 -14.13 9.46 5.91
N THR A 711 -13.07 8.97 6.55
CA THR A 711 -11.69 9.38 6.33
C THR A 711 -10.89 8.20 5.80
N ASP A 712 -10.59 8.20 4.49
CA ASP A 712 -9.82 7.13 3.85
C ASP A 712 -8.30 7.37 3.90
N PHE A 713 -7.87 8.55 4.35
CA PHE A 713 -6.45 8.88 4.48
C PHE A 713 -6.11 9.26 5.92
N MET A 714 -5.14 8.59 6.52
CA MET A 714 -4.71 8.92 7.87
C MET A 714 -3.20 8.73 8.04
N VAL A 715 -2.56 9.71 8.66
CA VAL A 715 -1.16 9.63 9.12
C VAL A 715 -1.19 9.55 10.64
N LEU A 716 -0.86 8.38 11.15
CA LEU A 716 -0.84 8.09 12.57
C LEU A 716 0.61 8.01 13.05
N LEU A 717 1.05 9.04 13.75
CA LEU A 717 2.40 9.17 14.30
C LEU A 717 2.42 8.69 15.76
N SER A 718 3.54 8.89 16.47
CA SER A 718 3.69 8.51 17.88
C SER A 718 2.53 8.99 18.74
N GLN A 719 1.96 8.12 19.57
CA GLN A 719 0.79 8.36 20.41
C GLN A 719 1.11 8.25 21.89
N ALA A 720 0.37 8.99 22.73
CA ALA A 720 0.42 8.82 24.17
C ALA A 720 -0.06 7.42 24.57
N GLN A 721 0.45 6.89 25.67
CA GLN A 721 0.16 5.53 26.13
C GLN A 721 -1.34 5.30 26.39
N SER A 722 -2.05 6.30 26.91
CA SER A 722 -3.49 6.28 27.17
C SER A 722 -4.34 6.13 25.92
N ASP A 723 -3.87 6.64 24.78
CA ASP A 723 -4.66 6.79 23.56
C ASP A 723 -4.51 5.58 22.63
N ARG A 724 -3.43 4.80 22.81
CA ARG A 724 -3.09 3.67 21.93
C ARG A 724 -4.13 2.57 21.93
N ALA A 725 -4.60 2.16 23.12
CA ALA A 725 -5.59 1.09 23.24
C ALA A 725 -6.94 1.49 22.63
N ILE A 726 -7.31 2.76 22.76
CA ILE A 726 -8.55 3.29 22.22
C ILE A 726 -8.46 3.33 20.68
N LEU A 727 -7.34 3.85 20.15
CA LEU A 727 -7.08 3.88 18.71
C LEU A 727 -7.01 2.49 18.09
N ALA A 728 -6.32 1.56 18.76
CA ALA A 728 -6.20 0.19 18.27
C ALA A 728 -7.59 -0.47 18.11
N LYS A 729 -8.46 -0.26 19.09
CA LYS A 729 -9.84 -0.78 19.03
C LYS A 729 -10.67 -0.10 17.95
N GLN A 730 -10.60 1.23 17.84
CA GLN A 730 -11.43 2.02 16.91
C GLN A 730 -11.02 1.82 15.45
N LEU A 731 -9.72 1.73 15.19
CA LEU A 731 -9.17 1.62 13.84
C LEU A 731 -8.84 0.18 13.43
N GLY A 732 -9.10 -0.81 14.28
CA GLY A 732 -8.77 -2.20 14.00
C GLY A 732 -7.26 -2.45 13.83
N ILE A 733 -6.41 -1.71 14.58
CA ILE A 733 -4.95 -1.80 14.50
C ILE A 733 -4.47 -3.04 15.25
N SER A 734 -3.68 -3.90 14.60
CA SER A 734 -3.06 -5.07 15.24
C SER A 734 -2.00 -4.66 16.28
N GLU A 735 -1.68 -5.56 17.22
CA GLU A 735 -0.59 -5.34 18.19
C GLU A 735 0.75 -5.07 17.49
N HIS A 736 0.99 -5.73 16.37
CA HIS A 736 2.20 -5.53 15.57
C HIS A 736 2.23 -4.14 14.93
N GLN A 737 1.12 -3.70 14.34
CA GLN A 737 0.99 -2.33 13.82
C GLN A 737 1.11 -1.30 14.95
N LEU A 738 0.55 -1.59 16.12
CA LEU A 738 0.62 -0.70 17.29
C LEU A 738 2.06 -0.39 17.68
N SER A 739 3.01 -1.32 17.51
CA SER A 739 4.42 -1.12 17.80
C SER A 739 5.03 0.06 17.03
N TYR A 740 4.57 0.33 15.81
CA TYR A 740 5.05 1.44 14.96
C TYR A 740 4.60 2.82 15.42
N ILE A 741 3.65 2.91 16.35
CA ILE A 741 3.19 4.18 16.94
C ILE A 741 3.48 4.26 18.45
N THR A 742 4.06 3.19 19.02
CA THR A 742 4.34 3.08 20.46
C THR A 742 5.73 3.60 20.82
N HIS A 743 6.74 3.25 20.04
CA HIS A 743 8.16 3.59 20.27
C HIS A 743 8.77 4.27 19.04
N SER A 744 7.92 4.92 18.25
CA SER A 744 8.36 5.58 17.02
C SER A 744 9.06 6.90 17.31
N ASN A 745 10.09 7.16 16.52
CA ASN A 745 10.73 8.47 16.49
C ASN A 745 9.84 9.49 15.74
N SER A 746 10.23 10.75 15.79
CA SER A 746 9.57 11.79 14.98
C SER A 746 9.65 11.45 13.50
N GLY A 747 8.49 11.48 12.80
CA GLY A 747 8.39 11.12 11.39
C GLY A 747 8.24 9.61 11.11
N GLU A 748 8.01 8.81 12.12
CA GLU A 748 7.72 7.37 11.97
C GLU A 748 6.31 7.07 12.44
N GLY A 749 5.61 6.13 11.77
CA GLY A 749 4.23 5.83 12.13
C GLY A 749 3.53 4.88 11.15
N LEU A 750 2.21 4.99 11.09
CA LEU A 750 1.34 4.24 10.18
C LEU A 750 0.65 5.19 9.20
N LEU A 751 0.66 4.85 7.94
CA LEU A 751 -0.10 5.50 6.88
C LEU A 751 -1.28 4.61 6.49
N PHE A 752 -2.49 5.16 6.57
CA PHE A 752 -3.72 4.55 6.06
C PHE A 752 -4.07 5.19 4.72
N TYR A 753 -4.36 4.37 3.74
CA TYR A 753 -4.79 4.79 2.41
C TYR A 753 -5.90 3.83 1.94
N GLY A 754 -7.15 4.22 2.13
CA GLY A 754 -8.29 3.31 1.98
C GLY A 754 -8.14 2.09 2.90
N ASN A 755 -8.15 0.91 2.31
CA ASN A 755 -7.98 -0.35 3.06
C ASN A 755 -6.51 -0.77 3.27
N VAL A 756 -5.57 0.11 2.93
CA VAL A 756 -4.13 -0.20 3.00
C VAL A 756 -3.53 0.50 4.21
N THR A 757 -2.88 -0.25 5.09
CA THR A 757 -2.12 0.28 6.23
C THR A 757 -0.65 -0.04 6.04
N ILE A 758 0.20 0.98 6.00
CA ILE A 758 1.64 0.82 5.76
C ILE A 758 2.41 1.49 6.90
N PRO A 759 3.30 0.78 7.58
CA PRO A 759 4.26 1.42 8.46
C PRO A 759 5.26 2.24 7.64
N PHE A 760 5.48 3.50 8.01
CA PHE A 760 6.33 4.40 7.25
C PHE A 760 7.40 5.06 8.10
N ILE A 761 8.48 5.45 7.42
CA ILE A 761 9.59 6.23 7.96
C ILE A 761 9.79 7.42 7.03
N ASP A 762 9.70 8.63 7.57
CA ASP A 762 9.96 9.87 6.87
C ASP A 762 11.12 10.62 7.53
N ARG A 763 12.34 10.20 7.22
CA ARG A 763 13.57 10.90 7.63
C ARG A 763 13.94 11.90 6.56
N PHE A 764 13.30 13.06 6.63
CA PHE A 764 13.55 14.13 5.69
C PHE A 764 14.98 14.67 5.89
N PRO A 765 15.78 14.81 4.83
CA PRO A 765 17.14 15.33 4.95
C PRO A 765 17.14 16.80 5.35
N ARG A 766 18.14 17.23 6.10
CA ARG A 766 18.35 18.65 6.44
C ARG A 766 18.71 19.42 5.18
N GLY A 767 18.19 20.64 5.06
CA GLY A 767 18.37 21.53 3.92
C GLY A 767 17.38 22.68 4.00
N GLU A 768 17.36 23.59 3.03
CA GLU A 768 16.47 24.75 2.99
C GLU A 768 14.99 24.35 3.14
N ILE A 769 14.58 23.25 2.50
CA ILE A 769 13.22 22.73 2.64
C ILE A 769 12.93 22.23 4.05
N TYR A 770 13.88 21.53 4.68
CA TYR A 770 13.69 21.05 6.05
C TYR A 770 13.45 22.21 7.02
N ASP A 771 14.22 23.28 6.87
CA ASP A 771 14.14 24.48 7.73
C ASP A 771 12.80 25.20 7.59
N LEU A 772 12.21 25.19 6.38
CA LEU A 772 10.84 25.69 6.14
C LEU A 772 9.74 24.83 6.77
N LEU A 773 9.98 23.53 6.91
CA LEU A 773 8.99 22.57 7.41
C LEU A 773 9.07 22.38 8.93
N THR A 774 10.24 22.57 9.54
CA THR A 774 10.46 22.36 10.98
C THR A 774 9.69 23.34 11.84
N THR A 775 9.25 22.90 13.01
CA THR A 775 8.68 23.72 14.08
C THR A 775 9.53 23.68 15.35
N ARG A 776 10.70 23.02 15.30
CA ARG A 776 11.57 22.89 16.47
C ARG A 776 12.31 24.19 16.74
N PRO A 777 12.22 24.72 17.97
CA PRO A 777 12.92 25.98 18.32
C PRO A 777 14.44 25.90 18.12
N GLU A 778 15.02 24.72 18.30
CA GLU A 778 16.45 24.44 18.14
C GLU A 778 16.92 24.63 16.70
N ASP A 779 16.13 24.16 15.76
CA ASP A 779 16.40 24.26 14.32
C ASP A 779 16.18 25.72 13.84
N ILE A 780 15.15 26.40 14.33
CA ILE A 780 14.83 27.81 14.01
C ILE A 780 15.87 28.79 14.58
N ALA A 781 16.51 28.44 15.71
CA ALA A 781 17.52 29.32 16.35
C ALA A 781 18.85 29.37 15.56
N HIS A 782 19.11 28.41 14.66
CA HIS A 782 20.28 28.47 13.76
C HIS A 782 20.13 29.56 12.68
N GLU A 783 18.90 29.79 12.15
CA GLU A 783 18.66 30.85 11.15
C GLU A 783 18.92 32.27 11.70
N ARG A 784 18.63 32.50 12.97
CA ARG A 784 18.85 33.85 13.59
C ARG A 784 20.29 34.18 13.92
N LYS A 785 21.23 33.22 13.73
CA LYS A 785 22.67 33.50 13.93
C LYS A 785 23.41 33.74 12.62
N ASP A 786 22.79 33.43 11.49
CA ASP A 786 23.36 33.63 10.17
C ASP A 786 22.74 34.82 9.40
N GLU A 787 21.74 35.51 10.00
CA GLU A 787 21.29 36.88 9.66
C GLU A 787 22.03 37.93 10.52
#